data_3be28d17985558b53a205715709de67d
#
_entry.id   3be28d17985558b53a205715709de67d
#
_cell.length_a   1.000
_cell.length_b   1.000
_cell.length_c   1.000
_cell.angle_alpha   90.00
_cell.angle_beta   90.00
_cell.angle_gamma   90.00
#
_symmetry.space_group_name_H-M   'P 1'
#
loop_
_entity.id
_entity.type
_entity.pdbx_description
1 polymer ?
#
loop_
_entity_poly.entity_id
_entity_poly.type
_entity_poly.pdbx_seq_one_letter_code
_entity_poly.pdbx_strand_id
1 'polypeptide(L)'
;MIVFNKLTNWYFTKRSLPYWAILAMDILICYLSGIFVFWMYYRGAVTLKNIELLSKTICMYMCFNLIGFKLFHTYSGIIRYSSFVDLKRVGYAMVVSLGVAEVMHYVIYSWDLDFVRLQGRQLVAMYVVATMAMWTARVLIKSVYDISFANDGASKTLIYGVRDGGIGLAKSIRNEKPSRYLLKGFISHNPQYKSHLLLGERVYQVNEGLRAFLEKGHISTVLVSPLQNERFRNDHFLQDMLIDAGVKILMLPETKEWGAESDVKDLQPVSINDLLPRSEISVDLKSVGDMLKDKKILITGSAGSIGSEMVRQIASFKPCSMMLIDQAETPQHDIKLLMKNKYPDIKCTIVLTSITKQSRMEKLFSEFRPDYVFHAAAYKHVPMMEDNPSESIQNNVYGTKVVADLSVKYGVKKFVMISTDKAVNPTNVMGCSKRICEIYTQALNEKILNDYNNGGMRGEAPTQFVTTRFGNVLGSTGSVIPLFEKQIKAGGPVTVTDPNIIRFFMLIPEACKLVLEAGTHGKGGEIFVFDMGEPVRIADLAHRMIQLSGAKDVKIVYTGLRPGEKLYEEVLGNAEDTLPSFHKKIRIAKVKEYDFNQVSSEIDQLIELAKSFDEMSIVRKMKEIVPEYISQNSVYSQLDTHL
;
A
#
# COMPACT_ATOMS: atom_id res chain seq x y z
N MET A 1 6.50 2.00 44.97
CA MET A 1 6.32 1.77 43.53
C MET A 1 7.65 1.65 42.78
N ILE A 2 8.61 2.56 42.91
CA ILE A 2 9.92 2.54 42.21
C ILE A 2 10.78 1.32 42.58
N VAL A 3 10.82 0.89 43.83
CA VAL A 3 11.59 -0.30 44.27
C VAL A 3 10.97 -1.59 43.77
N PHE A 4 9.64 -1.67 43.74
CA PHE A 4 8.89 -2.83 43.18
C PHE A 4 9.13 -2.97 41.68
N ASN A 5 9.09 -1.85 40.92
CA ASN A 5 9.41 -1.83 39.50
C ASN A 5 10.88 -2.18 39.19
N LYS A 6 11.83 -1.81 40.07
CA LYS A 6 13.24 -2.20 39.90
C LYS A 6 13.46 -3.70 40.14
N LEU A 7 12.80 -4.27 41.13
CA LEU A 7 12.88 -5.72 41.45
C LEU A 7 12.19 -6.57 40.39
N THR A 8 11.01 -6.16 39.92
CA THR A 8 10.29 -6.85 38.87
C THR A 8 11.03 -6.74 37.53
N ASN A 9 11.55 -5.57 37.16
CA ASN A 9 12.37 -5.42 35.96
C ASN A 9 13.67 -6.23 36.02
N TRP A 10 14.38 -6.24 37.16
CA TRP A 10 15.59 -7.06 37.31
C TRP A 10 15.29 -8.55 37.17
N TYR A 11 14.17 -9.01 37.74
CA TYR A 11 13.79 -10.41 37.78
C TYR A 11 13.29 -10.92 36.41
N PHE A 12 12.43 -10.15 35.73
CA PHE A 12 11.82 -10.56 34.48
C PHE A 12 12.68 -10.31 33.22
N THR A 13 13.69 -9.42 33.28
CA THR A 13 14.57 -9.15 32.14
C THR A 13 15.68 -10.18 31.98
N LYS A 14 16.13 -10.84 33.04
CA LYS A 14 17.34 -11.66 32.99
C LYS A 14 17.14 -13.16 32.87
N ARG A 15 16.03 -13.78 33.33
CA ARG A 15 15.81 -15.24 33.20
C ARG A 15 14.32 -15.63 33.31
N SER A 16 13.91 -16.70 32.61
CA SER A 16 12.69 -17.44 32.95
C SER A 16 12.87 -18.14 34.30
N LEU A 17 11.78 -18.22 35.10
CA LEU A 17 11.79 -19.07 36.29
C LEU A 17 12.20 -20.49 35.91
N PRO A 18 13.19 -21.08 36.59
CA PRO A 18 13.53 -22.45 36.34
C PRO A 18 12.35 -23.37 36.73
N TYR A 19 12.18 -24.45 35.99
CA TYR A 19 11.05 -25.38 36.17
C TYR A 19 10.90 -25.91 37.60
N TRP A 20 12.03 -26.11 38.32
CA TRP A 20 12.01 -26.57 39.70
C TRP A 20 11.40 -25.52 40.67
N ALA A 21 11.54 -24.22 40.39
CA ALA A 21 10.94 -23.17 41.21
C ALA A 21 9.41 -23.13 41.05
N ILE A 22 8.91 -23.41 39.83
CA ILE A 22 7.48 -23.53 39.55
C ILE A 22 6.90 -24.75 40.32
N LEU A 23 7.60 -25.85 40.24
CA LEU A 23 7.22 -27.07 40.96
C LEU A 23 7.23 -26.84 42.48
N ALA A 24 8.27 -26.19 43.01
CA ALA A 24 8.35 -25.87 44.43
C ALA A 24 7.20 -24.94 44.89
N MET A 25 6.83 -23.96 44.06
CA MET A 25 5.68 -23.10 44.33
C MET A 25 4.37 -23.90 44.37
N ASP A 26 4.13 -24.78 43.39
CA ASP A 26 2.92 -25.60 43.33
C ASP A 26 2.85 -26.56 44.55
N ILE A 27 3.97 -27.15 44.94
CA ILE A 27 4.10 -28.01 46.15
C ILE A 27 3.78 -27.18 47.42
N LEU A 28 4.35 -25.99 47.55
CA LEU A 28 4.09 -25.13 48.70
C LEU A 28 2.62 -24.72 48.77
N ILE A 29 1.98 -24.43 47.63
CA ILE A 29 0.54 -24.11 47.57
C ILE A 29 -0.28 -25.30 48.04
N CYS A 30 0.03 -26.52 47.59
CA CYS A 30 -0.67 -27.74 48.04
C CYS A 30 -0.52 -27.96 49.53
N TYR A 31 0.70 -27.80 50.09
CA TYR A 31 0.98 -27.92 51.51
C TYR A 31 0.20 -26.94 52.36
N LEU A 32 0.26 -25.65 52.00
CA LEU A 32 -0.43 -24.59 52.74
C LEU A 32 -1.97 -24.73 52.63
N SER A 33 -2.48 -25.16 51.48
CA SER A 33 -3.91 -25.42 51.27
C SER A 33 -4.40 -26.56 52.14
N GLY A 34 -3.58 -27.60 52.32
CA GLY A 34 -3.88 -28.71 53.25
C GLY A 34 -4.00 -28.25 54.69
N ILE A 35 -3.03 -27.47 55.20
CA ILE A 35 -3.08 -26.93 56.54
C ILE A 35 -4.27 -25.96 56.70
N PHE A 36 -4.52 -25.07 55.70
CA PHE A 36 -5.60 -24.11 55.73
C PHE A 36 -6.98 -24.75 55.82
N VAL A 37 -7.24 -25.79 55.03
CA VAL A 37 -8.54 -26.50 55.02
C VAL A 37 -8.71 -27.23 56.34
N PHE A 38 -7.69 -27.92 56.86
CA PHE A 38 -7.76 -28.57 58.16
C PHE A 38 -8.05 -27.56 59.29
N TRP A 39 -7.37 -26.39 59.29
CA TRP A 39 -7.61 -25.32 60.23
C TRP A 39 -9.06 -24.79 60.18
N MET A 40 -9.62 -24.69 58.98
CA MET A 40 -11.00 -24.24 58.77
C MET A 40 -12.02 -25.19 59.41
N TYR A 41 -11.76 -26.50 59.32
CA TYR A 41 -12.65 -27.52 59.90
C TYR A 41 -12.52 -27.70 61.41
N TYR A 42 -11.29 -27.65 61.94
CA TYR A 42 -10.99 -28.00 63.34
C TYR A 42 -10.56 -26.82 64.24
N ARG A 43 -10.50 -25.61 63.72
CA ARG A 43 -9.99 -24.39 64.38
C ARG A 43 -8.49 -24.48 64.78
N GLY A 44 -7.90 -23.32 65.12
CA GLY A 44 -6.44 -23.21 65.28
C GLY A 44 -5.81 -24.09 66.36
N ALA A 45 -6.41 -24.20 67.55
CA ALA A 45 -5.81 -24.97 68.65
C ALA A 45 -5.64 -26.48 68.34
N VAL A 46 -6.64 -27.08 67.72
CA VAL A 46 -6.58 -28.52 67.29
C VAL A 46 -5.58 -28.72 66.16
N THR A 47 -5.50 -27.76 65.23
CA THR A 47 -4.55 -27.80 64.14
C THR A 47 -3.12 -27.72 64.64
N LEU A 48 -2.81 -26.84 65.58
CA LEU A 48 -1.46 -26.70 66.16
C LEU A 48 -1.06 -27.93 66.95
N LYS A 49 -1.97 -28.56 67.70
CA LYS A 49 -1.70 -29.77 68.46
C LYS A 49 -1.33 -30.97 67.56
N ASN A 50 -1.93 -31.02 66.37
CA ASN A 50 -1.74 -32.14 65.42
C ASN A 50 -0.85 -31.80 64.22
N ILE A 51 -0.13 -30.68 64.24
CA ILE A 51 0.58 -30.11 63.09
C ILE A 51 1.62 -31.06 62.51
N GLU A 52 2.33 -31.81 63.37
CA GLU A 52 3.36 -32.75 62.95
C GLU A 52 2.74 -33.95 62.18
N LEU A 53 1.73 -34.56 62.76
CA LEU A 53 1.04 -35.71 62.12
C LEU A 53 0.27 -35.25 60.88
N LEU A 54 -0.32 -34.08 60.88
CA LEU A 54 -0.98 -33.46 59.72
C LEU A 54 0.03 -33.19 58.61
N SER A 55 1.20 -32.63 58.91
CA SER A 55 2.26 -32.38 57.94
C SER A 55 2.73 -33.69 57.29
N LYS A 56 2.92 -34.72 58.08
CA LYS A 56 3.27 -36.06 57.60
C LYS A 56 2.23 -36.63 56.62
N THR A 57 0.94 -36.45 56.95
CA THR A 57 -0.19 -36.86 56.12
C THR A 57 -0.26 -36.07 54.81
N ILE A 58 -0.11 -34.72 54.85
CA ILE A 58 -0.10 -33.87 53.65
C ILE A 58 1.09 -34.22 52.77
N CYS A 59 2.31 -34.41 53.32
CA CYS A 59 3.50 -34.81 52.57
C CYS A 59 3.31 -36.10 51.81
N MET A 60 2.62 -37.07 52.41
CA MET A 60 2.27 -38.33 51.73
C MET A 60 1.36 -38.07 50.51
N TYR A 61 0.30 -37.26 50.65
CA TYR A 61 -0.56 -36.89 49.49
C TYR A 61 0.18 -36.08 48.44
N MET A 62 1.17 -35.26 48.84
CA MET A 62 1.99 -34.51 47.90
C MET A 62 2.84 -35.39 46.99
N CYS A 63 3.21 -36.63 47.42
CA CYS A 63 3.87 -37.59 46.54
C CYS A 63 3.00 -37.95 45.32
N PHE A 64 1.68 -38.08 45.51
CA PHE A 64 0.75 -38.33 44.41
C PHE A 64 0.58 -37.09 43.52
N ASN A 65 0.57 -35.87 44.11
CA ASN A 65 0.54 -34.63 43.35
C ASN A 65 1.80 -34.50 42.48
N LEU A 66 2.98 -34.87 42.95
CA LEU A 66 4.22 -34.89 42.17
C LEU A 66 4.13 -35.81 40.96
N ILE A 67 3.52 -36.99 41.11
CA ILE A 67 3.28 -37.90 39.99
C ILE A 67 2.30 -37.25 38.98
N GLY A 68 1.21 -36.68 39.45
CA GLY A 68 0.26 -35.95 38.59
C GLY A 68 0.89 -34.78 37.87
N PHE A 69 1.68 -33.93 38.56
CA PHE A 69 2.39 -32.82 37.97
C PHE A 69 3.39 -33.27 36.92
N LYS A 70 4.10 -34.38 37.11
CA LYS A 70 5.01 -34.95 36.14
C LYS A 70 4.27 -35.49 34.92
N LEU A 71 3.16 -36.20 35.11
CA LEU A 71 2.37 -36.80 34.04
C LEU A 71 1.78 -35.74 33.10
N PHE A 72 1.23 -34.64 33.64
CA PHE A 72 0.62 -33.58 32.87
C PHE A 72 1.56 -32.40 32.55
N HIS A 73 2.86 -32.52 32.90
CA HIS A 73 3.88 -31.50 32.65
C HIS A 73 3.48 -30.08 33.10
N THR A 74 2.85 -29.93 34.28
CA THR A 74 2.30 -28.66 34.79
C THR A 74 3.36 -27.58 35.02
N TYR A 75 4.61 -27.95 35.23
CA TYR A 75 5.77 -27.11 35.53
C TYR A 75 6.63 -26.79 34.29
N SER A 76 6.36 -27.37 33.14
CA SER A 76 7.19 -27.18 31.93
C SER A 76 6.93 -25.89 31.21
N GLY A 77 5.84 -25.17 31.53
CA GLY A 77 5.47 -23.88 30.94
C GLY A 77 6.19 -22.69 31.57
N ILE A 78 6.38 -21.60 30.80
CA ILE A 78 6.88 -20.34 31.33
C ILE A 78 5.68 -19.59 31.94
N ILE A 79 5.60 -19.46 33.26
CA ILE A 79 4.43 -18.91 34.01
C ILE A 79 3.99 -17.54 33.47
N ARG A 80 4.92 -16.67 33.09
CA ARG A 80 4.61 -15.35 32.54
C ARG A 80 3.83 -15.36 31.22
N TYR A 81 3.84 -16.50 30.50
CA TYR A 81 3.06 -16.73 29.28
C TYR A 81 1.94 -17.74 29.49
N SER A 82 1.57 -18.00 30.75
CA SER A 82 0.58 -19.01 31.10
C SER A 82 -0.72 -18.81 30.32
N SER A 83 -1.16 -19.87 29.67
CA SER A 83 -2.33 -19.91 28.81
C SER A 83 -3.48 -20.67 29.48
N PHE A 84 -4.67 -20.64 28.91
CA PHE A 84 -5.80 -21.47 29.36
C PHE A 84 -5.47 -22.97 29.29
N VAL A 85 -4.57 -23.37 28.39
CA VAL A 85 -4.10 -24.76 28.27
C VAL A 85 -3.32 -25.18 29.53
N ASP A 86 -2.48 -24.28 30.08
CA ASP A 86 -1.70 -24.58 31.29
C ASP A 86 -2.60 -24.70 32.51
N LEU A 87 -3.65 -23.88 32.60
CA LEU A 87 -4.66 -24.00 33.66
C LEU A 87 -5.40 -25.35 33.58
N LYS A 88 -5.78 -25.77 32.37
CA LYS A 88 -6.38 -27.10 32.15
C LYS A 88 -5.44 -28.24 32.58
N ARG A 89 -4.14 -28.16 32.28
CA ARG A 89 -3.15 -29.16 32.68
C ARG A 89 -3.08 -29.29 34.20
N VAL A 90 -3.06 -28.15 34.93
CA VAL A 90 -3.11 -28.17 36.39
C VAL A 90 -4.41 -28.82 36.88
N GLY A 91 -5.57 -28.41 36.30
CA GLY A 91 -6.86 -29.03 36.66
C GLY A 91 -6.87 -30.54 36.49
N TYR A 92 -6.43 -31.05 35.33
CA TYR A 92 -6.36 -32.50 35.09
C TYR A 92 -5.40 -33.22 36.05
N ALA A 93 -4.22 -32.64 36.30
CA ALA A 93 -3.26 -33.19 37.26
C ALA A 93 -3.88 -33.32 38.65
N MET A 94 -4.59 -32.28 39.12
CA MET A 94 -5.21 -32.26 40.44
C MET A 94 -6.40 -33.24 40.55
N VAL A 95 -7.22 -33.37 39.51
CA VAL A 95 -8.32 -34.36 39.49
C VAL A 95 -7.79 -35.79 39.55
N VAL A 96 -6.77 -36.11 38.76
CA VAL A 96 -6.16 -37.46 38.79
C VAL A 96 -5.51 -37.72 40.14
N SER A 97 -4.76 -36.72 40.68
CA SER A 97 -4.12 -36.86 41.99
C SER A 97 -5.15 -37.01 43.12
N LEU A 98 -6.29 -36.32 43.05
CA LEU A 98 -7.40 -36.50 44.01
C LEU A 98 -7.96 -37.92 43.95
N GLY A 99 -8.17 -38.51 42.76
CA GLY A 99 -8.65 -39.87 42.62
C GLY A 99 -7.71 -40.89 43.30
N VAL A 100 -6.39 -40.73 43.11
CA VAL A 100 -5.37 -41.57 43.77
C VAL A 100 -5.36 -41.32 45.29
N ALA A 101 -5.48 -40.07 45.71
CA ALA A 101 -5.53 -39.69 47.11
C ALA A 101 -6.74 -40.28 47.86
N GLU A 102 -7.92 -40.34 47.21
CA GLU A 102 -9.13 -40.97 47.79
C GLU A 102 -8.95 -42.50 47.96
N VAL A 103 -8.30 -43.17 47.01
CA VAL A 103 -7.96 -44.58 47.16
C VAL A 103 -7.01 -44.80 48.35
N MET A 104 -5.97 -43.96 48.48
CA MET A 104 -5.03 -44.02 49.59
C MET A 104 -5.68 -43.65 50.91
N HIS A 105 -6.61 -42.73 50.93
CA HIS A 105 -7.43 -42.42 52.10
C HIS A 105 -8.19 -43.64 52.60
N TYR A 106 -8.79 -44.43 51.71
CA TYR A 106 -9.47 -45.68 52.06
C TYR A 106 -8.50 -46.71 52.63
N VAL A 107 -7.27 -46.82 52.10
CA VAL A 107 -6.22 -47.73 52.61
C VAL A 107 -5.79 -47.30 54.02
N ILE A 108 -5.55 -46.01 54.27
CA ILE A 108 -5.19 -45.50 55.62
C ILE A 108 -6.28 -45.84 56.63
N TYR A 109 -7.55 -45.69 56.24
CA TYR A 109 -8.68 -46.01 57.11
C TYR A 109 -8.81 -47.48 57.37
N SER A 110 -8.60 -48.38 56.38
CA SER A 110 -8.78 -49.84 56.49
C SER A 110 -7.65 -50.51 57.24
N TRP A 111 -6.38 -50.00 57.14
CA TRP A 111 -5.20 -50.61 57.71
C TRP A 111 -4.70 -49.92 58.99
N ASP A 112 -5.47 -48.99 59.54
CA ASP A 112 -5.21 -48.22 60.78
C ASP A 112 -3.79 -47.66 60.87
N LEU A 113 -3.37 -47.03 59.77
CA LEU A 113 -2.03 -46.44 59.67
C LEU A 113 -1.92 -45.18 60.51
N ASP A 114 -0.73 -44.83 61.01
CA ASP A 114 -0.44 -43.67 61.86
C ASP A 114 -0.36 -42.38 61.07
N PHE A 115 -1.55 -41.96 60.54
CA PHE A 115 -1.77 -40.73 59.83
C PHE A 115 -3.07 -40.06 60.31
N VAL A 116 -3.22 -38.76 60.08
CA VAL A 116 -4.48 -38.06 60.37
C VAL A 116 -5.59 -38.61 59.46
N ARG A 117 -6.65 -39.12 60.07
CA ARG A 117 -7.86 -39.61 59.35
C ARG A 117 -8.69 -38.38 58.90
N LEU A 118 -8.40 -37.94 57.67
CA LEU A 118 -9.19 -36.91 57.03
C LEU A 118 -10.54 -37.47 56.59
N GLN A 119 -11.60 -36.67 56.61
CA GLN A 119 -12.86 -37.05 55.93
C GLN A 119 -12.73 -36.79 54.42
N GLY A 120 -13.33 -37.63 53.56
CA GLY A 120 -13.24 -37.47 52.11
C GLY A 120 -13.63 -36.05 51.65
N ARG A 121 -14.66 -35.43 52.27
CA ARG A 121 -15.02 -34.03 51.99
C ARG A 121 -13.91 -33.01 52.29
N GLN A 122 -13.05 -33.30 53.28
CA GLN A 122 -11.90 -32.43 53.61
C GLN A 122 -10.78 -32.63 52.56
N LEU A 123 -10.56 -33.84 52.12
CA LEU A 123 -9.60 -34.14 51.08
C LEU A 123 -10.00 -33.43 49.75
N VAL A 124 -11.26 -33.58 49.34
CA VAL A 124 -11.79 -32.86 48.17
C VAL A 124 -11.63 -31.35 48.34
N ALA A 125 -11.96 -30.78 49.50
CA ALA A 125 -11.81 -29.34 49.76
C ALA A 125 -10.33 -28.90 49.64
N MET A 126 -9.36 -29.68 50.15
CA MET A 126 -7.92 -29.38 50.03
C MET A 126 -7.48 -29.32 48.58
N TYR A 127 -7.90 -30.26 47.73
CA TYR A 127 -7.56 -30.28 46.30
C TYR A 127 -8.22 -29.12 45.54
N VAL A 128 -9.49 -28.77 45.82
CA VAL A 128 -10.18 -27.66 45.22
C VAL A 128 -9.49 -26.34 45.57
N VAL A 129 -9.20 -26.10 46.86
CA VAL A 129 -8.51 -24.86 47.32
C VAL A 129 -7.12 -24.77 46.70
N ALA A 130 -6.34 -25.88 46.68
CA ALA A 130 -5.03 -25.91 46.06
C ALA A 130 -5.09 -25.60 44.55
N THR A 131 -6.06 -26.14 43.82
CA THR A 131 -6.25 -25.89 42.40
C THR A 131 -6.55 -24.39 42.14
N MET A 132 -7.50 -23.83 42.90
CA MET A 132 -7.85 -22.41 42.80
C MET A 132 -6.67 -21.50 43.14
N ALA A 133 -5.89 -21.85 44.18
CA ALA A 133 -4.73 -21.06 44.57
C ALA A 133 -3.63 -21.11 43.50
N MET A 134 -3.36 -22.27 42.88
CA MET A 134 -2.41 -22.40 41.76
C MET A 134 -2.86 -21.63 40.52
N TRP A 135 -4.15 -21.65 40.17
CA TRP A 135 -4.68 -20.86 39.09
C TRP A 135 -4.54 -19.37 39.36
N THR A 136 -4.93 -18.91 40.56
CA THR A 136 -4.80 -17.53 40.99
C THR A 136 -3.36 -17.05 40.94
N ALA A 137 -2.40 -17.85 41.44
CA ALA A 137 -0.99 -17.52 41.40
C ALA A 137 -0.47 -17.34 39.96
N ARG A 138 -0.85 -18.22 39.04
CA ARG A 138 -0.48 -18.09 37.62
C ARG A 138 -1.06 -16.84 36.97
N VAL A 139 -2.33 -16.55 37.21
CA VAL A 139 -3.00 -15.34 36.68
C VAL A 139 -2.38 -14.08 37.26
N LEU A 140 -2.08 -14.03 38.58
CA LEU A 140 -1.45 -12.89 39.23
C LEU A 140 -0.03 -12.63 38.70
N ILE A 141 0.81 -13.67 38.59
CA ILE A 141 2.17 -13.53 38.03
C ILE A 141 2.13 -12.99 36.60
N LYS A 142 1.21 -13.51 35.77
CA LYS A 142 1.00 -13.01 34.42
C LYS A 142 0.56 -11.55 34.42
N SER A 143 -0.42 -11.18 35.24
CA SER A 143 -0.92 -9.80 35.35
C SER A 143 0.17 -8.83 35.79
N VAL A 144 0.98 -9.19 36.79
CA VAL A 144 2.12 -8.38 37.24
C VAL A 144 3.16 -8.23 36.12
N TYR A 145 3.43 -9.30 35.38
CA TYR A 145 4.32 -9.24 34.23
C TYR A 145 3.79 -8.29 33.14
N ASP A 146 2.53 -8.43 32.76
CA ASP A 146 1.91 -7.58 31.72
C ASP A 146 1.87 -6.09 32.14
N ILE A 147 1.66 -5.78 33.42
CA ILE A 147 1.72 -4.42 33.96
C ILE A 147 3.15 -3.88 33.98
N SER A 148 4.13 -4.67 34.43
CA SER A 148 5.53 -4.24 34.57
C SER A 148 6.24 -4.03 33.24
N PHE A 149 5.78 -4.69 32.17
CA PHE A 149 6.29 -4.55 30.80
C PHE A 149 5.37 -3.75 29.87
N ALA A 150 4.30 -3.14 30.40
CA ALA A 150 3.59 -2.09 29.69
C ALA A 150 4.58 -0.93 29.47
N ASN A 151 5.03 -0.78 28.23
CA ASN A 151 5.99 0.26 27.86
C ASN A 151 5.31 1.62 27.99
N ASP A 152 5.76 2.48 28.90
CA ASP A 152 5.22 3.83 29.07
C ASP A 152 5.35 4.70 27.79
N GLY A 153 6.20 4.28 26.85
CA GLY A 153 6.36 4.85 25.52
C GLY A 153 5.50 4.22 24.42
N ALA A 154 4.64 3.25 24.71
CA ALA A 154 3.79 2.62 23.69
C ALA A 154 2.70 3.58 23.19
N SER A 155 2.54 3.68 21.86
CA SER A 155 1.52 4.51 21.23
C SER A 155 0.12 4.00 21.55
N LYS A 156 -0.72 4.84 22.16
CA LYS A 156 -2.13 4.52 22.43
C LYS A 156 -2.88 4.42 21.12
N THR A 157 -3.48 3.27 20.85
CA THR A 157 -3.88 2.87 19.51
C THR A 157 -5.32 2.38 19.48
N LEU A 158 -6.08 2.78 18.43
CA LEU A 158 -7.34 2.18 18.03
C LEU A 158 -7.15 1.34 16.77
N ILE A 159 -8.01 0.36 16.56
CA ILE A 159 -8.05 -0.44 15.33
C ILE A 159 -9.36 -0.16 14.60
N TYR A 160 -9.28 0.26 13.34
CA TYR A 160 -10.43 0.37 12.46
C TYR A 160 -10.77 -0.99 11.85
N GLY A 161 -11.90 -1.57 12.30
CA GLY A 161 -12.37 -2.89 11.93
C GLY A 161 -12.52 -3.84 13.11
N VAL A 162 -13.68 -4.52 13.20
CA VAL A 162 -14.10 -5.37 14.34
C VAL A 162 -14.21 -6.86 13.97
N ARG A 163 -13.95 -7.24 12.71
CA ARG A 163 -13.97 -8.63 12.24
C ARG A 163 -12.56 -9.25 12.27
N ASP A 164 -12.41 -10.40 11.68
CA ASP A 164 -11.21 -11.25 11.73
C ASP A 164 -9.88 -10.50 11.52
N GLY A 165 -9.82 -9.59 10.56
CA GLY A 165 -8.62 -8.79 10.34
C GLY A 165 -8.27 -7.84 11.50
N GLY A 166 -9.28 -7.19 12.10
CA GLY A 166 -9.08 -6.33 13.28
C GLY A 166 -8.71 -7.14 14.53
N ILE A 167 -9.33 -8.30 14.71
CA ILE A 167 -9.02 -9.23 15.81
C ILE A 167 -7.59 -9.79 15.64
N GLY A 168 -7.21 -10.12 14.40
CA GLY A 168 -5.85 -10.57 14.07
C GLY A 168 -4.80 -9.53 14.45
N LEU A 169 -4.97 -8.27 14.02
CA LEU A 169 -4.10 -7.15 14.40
C LEU A 169 -4.03 -6.93 15.91
N ALA A 170 -5.17 -6.99 16.61
CA ALA A 170 -5.19 -6.83 18.06
C ALA A 170 -4.40 -7.93 18.78
N LYS A 171 -4.48 -9.18 18.31
CA LYS A 171 -3.69 -10.29 18.83
C LYS A 171 -2.20 -10.10 18.55
N SER A 172 -1.81 -9.67 17.33
CA SER A 172 -0.42 -9.38 16.98
C SER A 172 0.17 -8.29 17.87
N ILE A 173 -0.55 -7.18 18.09
CA ILE A 173 -0.14 -6.09 19.00
C ILE A 173 0.11 -6.61 20.42
N ARG A 174 -0.80 -7.45 20.95
CA ARG A 174 -0.67 -7.99 22.31
C ARG A 174 0.47 -8.98 22.46
N ASN A 175 0.85 -9.66 21.39
CA ASN A 175 1.93 -10.62 21.37
C ASN A 175 3.31 -9.97 21.12
N GLU A 176 3.37 -8.76 20.57
CA GLU A 176 4.61 -8.03 20.35
C GLU A 176 5.22 -7.55 21.68
N LYS A 177 6.47 -7.94 21.96
CA LYS A 177 7.19 -7.53 23.18
C LYS A 177 8.63 -7.12 22.82
N PRO A 178 9.05 -5.88 23.18
CA PRO A 178 8.28 -4.83 23.86
C PRO A 178 7.18 -4.27 22.94
N SER A 179 6.02 -3.99 23.52
CA SER A 179 4.87 -3.50 22.75
C SER A 179 5.12 -2.08 22.27
N ARG A 180 4.99 -1.86 20.95
CA ARG A 180 5.04 -0.51 20.34
C ARG A 180 3.69 0.20 20.43
N TYR A 181 2.61 -0.56 20.49
CA TYR A 181 1.24 -0.08 20.46
C TYR A 181 0.46 -0.60 21.67
N LEU A 182 -0.27 0.31 22.32
CA LEU A 182 -1.18 0.00 23.41
C LEU A 182 -2.61 0.10 22.92
N LEU A 183 -3.26 -1.06 22.71
CA LEU A 183 -4.65 -1.10 22.25
C LEU A 183 -5.57 -0.45 23.29
N LYS A 184 -6.43 0.49 22.82
CA LYS A 184 -7.42 1.24 23.61
C LYS A 184 -8.85 1.08 23.09
N GLY A 185 -9.04 0.41 21.98
CA GLY A 185 -10.34 0.14 21.42
C GLY A 185 -10.35 -0.13 19.93
N PHE A 186 -11.56 -0.24 19.42
CA PHE A 186 -11.85 -0.49 18.01
C PHE A 186 -12.77 0.60 17.48
N ILE A 187 -12.72 0.85 16.17
CA ILE A 187 -13.62 1.76 15.45
C ILE A 187 -14.47 0.95 14.49
N SER A 188 -15.79 1.21 14.45
CA SER A 188 -16.72 0.54 13.55
C SER A 188 -17.86 1.46 13.13
N HIS A 189 -18.34 1.32 11.90
CA HIS A 189 -19.58 1.94 11.42
C HIS A 189 -20.84 1.12 11.76
N ASN A 190 -20.67 -0.16 12.11
CA ASN A 190 -21.84 -1.01 12.34
C ASN A 190 -22.45 -0.76 13.72
N PRO A 191 -23.70 -0.27 13.80
CA PRO A 191 -24.38 0.02 15.06
C PRO A 191 -24.54 -1.20 15.98
N GLN A 192 -24.52 -2.41 15.45
CA GLN A 192 -24.64 -3.65 16.22
C GLN A 192 -23.52 -3.81 17.25
N TYR A 193 -22.35 -3.22 16.99
CA TYR A 193 -21.21 -3.27 17.94
C TYR A 193 -21.19 -2.12 18.93
N LYS A 194 -22.21 -1.27 18.96
CA LYS A 194 -22.33 -0.18 19.92
C LYS A 194 -22.31 -0.73 21.34
N SER A 195 -21.44 -0.20 22.18
CA SER A 195 -21.27 -0.61 23.58
C SER A 195 -20.74 -2.03 23.82
N HIS A 196 -20.29 -2.74 22.77
CA HIS A 196 -19.66 -4.05 22.94
C HIS A 196 -18.20 -3.90 23.34
N LEU A 197 -17.73 -4.88 24.12
CA LEU A 197 -16.30 -5.06 24.41
C LEU A 197 -15.75 -6.15 23.50
N LEU A 198 -14.71 -5.83 22.74
CA LEU A 198 -13.98 -6.77 21.90
C LEU A 198 -12.57 -6.96 22.47
N LEU A 199 -12.23 -8.19 22.84
CA LEU A 199 -10.97 -8.48 23.55
C LEU A 199 -10.76 -7.64 24.82
N GLY A 200 -11.83 -7.22 25.50
CA GLY A 200 -11.80 -6.38 26.69
C GLY A 200 -11.70 -4.88 26.44
N GLU A 201 -11.66 -4.44 25.17
CA GLU A 201 -11.59 -3.03 24.78
C GLU A 201 -12.91 -2.55 24.14
N ARG A 202 -13.22 -1.26 24.27
CA ARG A 202 -14.46 -0.67 23.75
C ARG A 202 -14.45 -0.56 22.22
N VAL A 203 -15.65 -0.69 21.62
CA VAL A 203 -15.88 -0.38 20.21
C VAL A 203 -16.53 1.01 20.12
N TYR A 204 -15.85 1.92 19.44
CA TYR A 204 -16.30 3.28 19.16
C TYR A 204 -17.03 3.34 17.82
N GLN A 205 -18.17 4.04 17.79
CA GLN A 205 -18.86 4.33 16.55
C GLN A 205 -18.29 5.59 15.90
N VAL A 206 -18.31 5.65 14.56
CA VAL A 206 -17.89 6.84 13.80
C VAL A 206 -18.97 7.91 13.95
N ASN A 207 -18.79 8.82 14.90
CA ASN A 207 -19.69 9.93 15.21
C ASN A 207 -18.93 11.03 15.98
N GLU A 208 -19.63 12.12 16.32
CA GLU A 208 -19.07 13.23 17.11
C GLU A 208 -18.53 12.80 18.48
N GLY A 209 -19.04 11.71 19.05
CA GLY A 209 -18.49 11.15 20.30
C GLY A 209 -17.07 10.59 20.13
N LEU A 210 -16.76 9.99 18.98
CA LEU A 210 -15.41 9.56 18.64
C LEU A 210 -14.51 10.80 18.44
N ARG A 211 -14.99 11.83 17.75
CA ARG A 211 -14.27 13.09 17.55
C ARG A 211 -13.86 13.72 18.87
N ALA A 212 -14.80 13.90 19.78
CA ALA A 212 -14.53 14.43 21.12
C ALA A 212 -13.56 13.57 21.95
N PHE A 213 -13.55 12.25 21.74
CA PHE A 213 -12.60 11.33 22.37
C PHE A 213 -11.18 11.48 21.80
N LEU A 214 -11.04 11.64 20.48
CA LEU A 214 -9.76 11.86 19.81
C LEU A 214 -9.15 13.22 20.17
N GLU A 215 -9.96 14.28 20.18
CA GLU A 215 -9.53 15.66 20.52
C GLU A 215 -8.98 15.78 21.95
N LYS A 216 -9.45 14.96 22.88
CA LYS A 216 -8.88 14.89 24.24
C LYS A 216 -7.44 14.34 24.29
N GLY A 217 -6.84 14.04 23.13
CA GLY A 217 -5.44 13.64 23.01
C GLY A 217 -5.07 12.29 23.62
N HIS A 218 -6.05 11.41 23.78
CA HIS A 218 -5.83 10.11 24.40
C HIS A 218 -5.33 9.04 23.42
N ILE A 219 -5.45 9.28 22.11
CA ILE A 219 -5.07 8.32 21.04
C ILE A 219 -4.03 8.98 20.14
N SER A 220 -2.94 8.27 19.90
CA SER A 220 -1.84 8.75 19.04
C SER A 220 -1.79 8.02 17.68
N THR A 221 -2.43 6.85 17.59
CA THR A 221 -2.32 6.02 16.38
C THR A 221 -3.65 5.29 16.08
N VAL A 222 -3.98 5.15 14.81
CA VAL A 222 -5.04 4.26 14.33
C VAL A 222 -4.45 3.26 13.33
N LEU A 223 -4.72 1.99 13.54
CA LEU A 223 -4.35 0.92 12.62
C LEU A 223 -5.58 0.53 11.79
N VAL A 224 -5.47 0.60 10.49
CA VAL A 224 -6.54 0.16 9.58
C VAL A 224 -6.40 -1.33 9.35
N SER A 225 -7.47 -2.08 9.64
CA SER A 225 -7.52 -3.51 9.33
C SER A 225 -7.41 -3.72 7.82
N PRO A 226 -6.58 -4.65 7.33
CA PRO A 226 -6.39 -4.89 5.88
C PRO A 226 -7.70 -5.15 5.13
N LEU A 227 -8.65 -5.86 5.75
CA LEU A 227 -9.97 -6.13 5.18
C LEU A 227 -10.91 -4.89 5.14
N GLN A 228 -10.48 -3.75 5.69
CA GLN A 228 -11.23 -2.49 5.69
C GLN A 228 -10.50 -1.38 4.93
N ASN A 229 -9.41 -1.67 4.24
CA ASN A 229 -8.61 -0.68 3.50
C ASN A 229 -9.46 0.08 2.48
N GLU A 230 -10.21 -0.63 1.64
CA GLU A 230 -11.08 -0.03 0.61
C GLU A 230 -12.16 0.85 1.24
N ARG A 231 -12.83 0.35 2.29
CA ARG A 231 -13.85 1.12 2.99
C ARG A 231 -13.27 2.36 3.65
N PHE A 232 -12.09 2.26 4.24
CA PHE A 232 -11.40 3.39 4.86
C PHE A 232 -11.02 4.47 3.83
N ARG A 233 -10.58 4.08 2.63
CA ARG A 233 -10.27 5.01 1.53
C ARG A 233 -11.49 5.81 1.06
N ASN A 234 -12.67 5.23 1.13
CA ASN A 234 -13.91 5.89 0.72
C ASN A 234 -14.61 6.64 1.88
N ASP A 235 -14.07 6.60 3.09
CA ASP A 235 -14.65 7.20 4.29
C ASP A 235 -13.98 8.54 4.63
N HIS A 236 -14.29 9.57 3.84
CA HIS A 236 -13.72 10.90 4.00
C HIS A 236 -14.01 11.50 5.38
N PHE A 237 -15.22 11.25 5.92
CA PHE A 237 -15.60 11.78 7.22
C PHE A 237 -14.70 11.26 8.34
N LEU A 238 -14.42 9.95 8.35
CA LEU A 238 -13.50 9.37 9.33
C LEU A 238 -12.04 9.83 9.09
N GLN A 239 -11.61 9.88 7.83
CA GLN A 239 -10.26 10.34 7.49
C GLN A 239 -10.01 11.76 8.00
N ASP A 240 -10.91 12.70 7.69
CA ASP A 240 -10.79 14.10 8.09
C ASP A 240 -10.81 14.22 9.62
N MET A 241 -11.69 13.47 10.31
CA MET A 241 -11.74 13.43 11.77
C MET A 241 -10.42 12.96 12.40
N LEU A 242 -9.79 11.92 11.86
CA LEU A 242 -8.51 11.38 12.36
C LEU A 242 -7.34 12.33 12.06
N ILE A 243 -7.35 12.93 10.87
CA ILE A 243 -6.32 13.88 10.43
C ILE A 243 -6.40 15.16 11.26
N ASP A 244 -7.60 15.72 11.47
CA ASP A 244 -7.82 16.92 12.28
C ASP A 244 -7.38 16.72 13.74
N ALA A 245 -7.62 15.51 14.27
CA ALA A 245 -7.15 15.14 15.61
C ALA A 245 -5.63 14.88 15.69
N GLY A 246 -4.89 14.95 14.59
CA GLY A 246 -3.45 14.70 14.53
C GLY A 246 -3.05 13.26 14.81
N VAL A 247 -3.95 12.30 14.56
CA VAL A 247 -3.73 10.88 14.84
C VAL A 247 -2.94 10.24 13.69
N LYS A 248 -1.88 9.53 14.00
CA LYS A 248 -1.09 8.78 13.01
C LYS A 248 -1.90 7.59 12.51
N ILE A 249 -2.11 7.52 11.20
CA ILE A 249 -2.84 6.42 10.57
C ILE A 249 -1.84 5.45 9.94
N LEU A 250 -2.00 4.15 10.21
CA LEU A 250 -1.16 3.09 9.64
C LEU A 250 -2.07 2.09 8.93
N MET A 251 -1.70 1.72 7.71
CA MET A 251 -2.41 0.69 6.93
C MET A 251 -1.45 -0.17 6.11
N LEU A 252 -1.93 -1.28 5.59
CA LEU A 252 -1.14 -2.16 4.73
C LEU A 252 -1.04 -1.52 3.33
N PRO A 253 0.18 -1.41 2.74
CA PRO A 253 0.34 -0.96 1.37
C PRO A 253 -0.37 -1.88 0.36
N GLU A 254 -0.85 -1.31 -0.76
CA GLU A 254 -1.51 -2.07 -1.84
C GLU A 254 -0.66 -3.19 -2.45
N THR A 255 0.65 -3.05 -2.37
CA THR A 255 1.61 -4.03 -2.92
C THR A 255 1.75 -5.30 -2.09
N LYS A 256 1.10 -5.37 -0.92
CA LYS A 256 1.16 -6.52 -0.01
C LYS A 256 -0.23 -7.03 0.31
N GLU A 257 -0.44 -8.32 0.09
CA GLU A 257 -1.63 -9.02 0.59
C GLU A 257 -1.40 -9.45 2.05
N TRP A 258 -2.46 -9.34 2.86
CA TRP A 258 -2.42 -9.82 4.23
C TRP A 258 -2.56 -11.35 4.25
N GLY A 259 -1.51 -12.03 4.67
CA GLY A 259 -1.46 -13.48 4.77
C GLY A 259 -1.08 -13.99 6.16
N ALA A 260 -0.90 -15.30 6.30
CA ALA A 260 -0.56 -15.94 7.57
C ALA A 260 0.77 -15.47 8.18
N GLU A 261 1.70 -14.96 7.37
CA GLU A 261 3.01 -14.44 7.80
C GLU A 261 3.04 -12.92 7.98
N SER A 262 1.92 -12.22 7.74
CA SER A 262 1.86 -10.76 7.87
C SER A 262 1.85 -10.33 9.34
N ASP A 263 2.62 -9.28 9.66
CA ASP A 263 2.78 -8.73 11.00
C ASP A 263 2.41 -7.23 11.03
N VAL A 264 2.19 -6.68 12.22
CA VAL A 264 1.99 -5.24 12.46
C VAL A 264 3.13 -4.39 11.89
N LYS A 265 4.32 -4.95 11.78
CA LYS A 265 5.50 -4.32 11.14
C LYS A 265 5.33 -4.03 9.65
N ASP A 266 4.41 -4.70 8.97
CA ASP A 266 4.10 -4.48 7.57
C ASP A 266 3.21 -3.25 7.34
N LEU A 267 2.57 -2.73 8.39
CA LEU A 267 1.77 -1.52 8.33
C LEU A 267 2.69 -0.29 8.18
N GLN A 268 2.34 0.57 7.24
CA GLN A 268 3.06 1.81 6.98
C GLN A 268 2.17 3.03 7.26
N PRO A 269 2.78 4.19 7.56
CA PRO A 269 2.03 5.44 7.62
C PRO A 269 1.25 5.65 6.33
N VAL A 270 -0.02 6.01 6.48
CA VAL A 270 -0.88 6.33 5.35
C VAL A 270 -0.26 7.48 4.57
N SER A 271 -0.07 7.28 3.28
CA SER A 271 0.32 8.32 2.34
C SER A 271 -0.93 8.99 1.77
N ILE A 272 -0.76 10.16 1.17
CA ILE A 272 -1.87 10.83 0.48
C ILE A 272 -2.45 9.96 -0.64
N ASN A 273 -1.61 9.10 -1.24
CA ASN A 273 -2.04 8.16 -2.27
C ASN A 273 -3.06 7.14 -1.75
N ASP A 274 -2.98 6.78 -0.48
CA ASP A 274 -3.89 5.82 0.16
C ASP A 274 -5.24 6.42 0.54
N LEU A 275 -5.33 7.76 0.59
CA LEU A 275 -6.55 8.50 1.00
C LEU A 275 -7.41 8.99 -0.17
N LEU A 276 -6.93 8.86 -1.40
CA LEU A 276 -7.72 9.26 -2.56
C LEU A 276 -8.76 8.20 -2.90
N PRO A 277 -10.03 8.59 -3.16
CA PRO A 277 -11.10 7.65 -3.49
C PRO A 277 -10.78 6.92 -4.79
N ARG A 278 -10.94 5.59 -4.80
CA ARG A 278 -10.64 4.77 -5.96
C ARG A 278 -11.51 3.54 -6.05
N SER A 279 -11.85 3.18 -7.28
CA SER A 279 -12.38 1.86 -7.62
C SER A 279 -11.24 0.99 -8.16
N GLU A 280 -11.13 -0.24 -7.70
CA GLU A 280 -10.19 -1.19 -8.30
C GLU A 280 -10.42 -1.33 -9.80
N ILE A 281 -9.32 -1.30 -10.57
CA ILE A 281 -9.34 -1.53 -12.00
C ILE A 281 -9.11 -3.01 -12.26
N SER A 282 -10.14 -3.66 -12.77
CA SER A 282 -10.06 -5.02 -13.25
C SER A 282 -9.69 -4.99 -14.74
N VAL A 283 -8.54 -5.54 -15.10
CA VAL A 283 -8.06 -5.70 -16.49
C VAL A 283 -8.05 -7.18 -16.87
N ASP A 284 -8.22 -7.48 -18.16
CA ASP A 284 -8.11 -8.84 -18.69
C ASP A 284 -6.63 -9.26 -18.79
N LEU A 285 -6.08 -9.67 -17.64
CA LEU A 285 -4.69 -10.12 -17.54
C LEU A 285 -4.37 -11.29 -18.48
N LYS A 286 -5.37 -12.09 -18.86
CA LYS A 286 -5.17 -13.21 -19.77
C LYS A 286 -4.91 -12.71 -21.20
N SER A 287 -5.77 -11.85 -21.72
CA SER A 287 -5.60 -11.28 -23.07
C SER A 287 -4.32 -10.46 -23.18
N VAL A 288 -3.98 -9.68 -22.15
CA VAL A 288 -2.69 -8.95 -22.06
C VAL A 288 -1.51 -9.93 -22.06
N GLY A 289 -1.60 -11.01 -21.30
CA GLY A 289 -0.58 -12.04 -21.25
C GLY A 289 -0.39 -12.74 -22.60
N ASP A 290 -1.47 -13.10 -23.29
CA ASP A 290 -1.44 -13.75 -24.61
C ASP A 290 -0.81 -12.82 -25.68
N MET A 291 -1.03 -11.50 -25.56
CA MET A 291 -0.39 -10.52 -26.45
C MET A 291 1.13 -10.44 -26.21
N LEU A 292 1.58 -10.42 -24.97
CA LEU A 292 2.97 -10.08 -24.60
C LEU A 292 3.90 -11.29 -24.49
N LYS A 293 3.36 -12.46 -24.16
CA LYS A 293 4.15 -13.68 -23.96
C LYS A 293 4.91 -14.03 -25.23
N ASP A 294 6.18 -14.39 -25.07
CA ASP A 294 7.10 -14.81 -26.12
C ASP A 294 7.32 -13.76 -27.24
N LYS A 295 7.03 -12.47 -26.99
CA LYS A 295 7.20 -11.36 -27.92
C LYS A 295 8.46 -10.53 -27.61
N LYS A 296 8.92 -9.82 -28.63
CA LYS A 296 10.00 -8.83 -28.52
C LYS A 296 9.40 -7.45 -28.28
N ILE A 297 9.65 -6.89 -27.12
CA ILE A 297 9.04 -5.64 -26.68
C ILE A 297 10.08 -4.52 -26.62
N LEU A 298 9.80 -3.40 -27.27
CA LEU A 298 10.58 -2.18 -27.17
C LEU A 298 9.83 -1.13 -26.36
N ILE A 299 10.50 -0.54 -25.36
CA ILE A 299 9.94 0.54 -24.52
C ILE A 299 10.87 1.74 -24.61
N THR A 300 10.35 2.89 -25.08
CA THR A 300 11.06 4.16 -25.04
C THR A 300 10.66 4.97 -23.82
N GLY A 301 11.55 5.76 -23.26
CA GLY A 301 11.32 6.44 -21.98
C GLY A 301 11.22 5.47 -20.81
N SER A 302 11.97 4.35 -20.89
CA SER A 302 11.89 3.21 -19.98
C SER A 302 12.29 3.54 -18.54
N ALA A 303 13.02 4.62 -18.31
CA ALA A 303 13.43 5.07 -16.99
C ALA A 303 12.50 6.14 -16.37
N GLY A 304 11.55 6.65 -17.15
CA GLY A 304 10.50 7.57 -16.66
C GLY A 304 9.49 6.87 -15.75
N SER A 305 8.63 7.64 -15.08
CA SER A 305 7.64 7.10 -14.13
C SER A 305 6.68 6.09 -14.78
N ILE A 306 6.16 6.38 -15.97
CA ILE A 306 5.29 5.45 -16.72
C ILE A 306 6.12 4.31 -17.32
N GLY A 307 7.22 4.64 -18.02
CA GLY A 307 8.06 3.63 -18.69
C GLY A 307 8.60 2.58 -17.73
N SER A 308 9.08 2.98 -16.55
CA SER A 308 9.60 2.04 -15.54
C SER A 308 8.53 1.11 -14.97
N GLU A 309 7.31 1.59 -14.83
CA GLU A 309 6.20 0.75 -14.39
C GLU A 309 5.72 -0.18 -15.53
N MET A 310 5.68 0.32 -16.78
CA MET A 310 5.45 -0.54 -17.96
C MET A 310 6.48 -1.67 -18.04
N VAL A 311 7.77 -1.38 -17.76
CA VAL A 311 8.82 -2.42 -17.69
C VAL A 311 8.46 -3.47 -16.64
N ARG A 312 8.05 -3.09 -15.43
CA ARG A 312 7.68 -4.03 -14.36
C ARG A 312 6.49 -4.90 -14.73
N GLN A 313 5.43 -4.29 -15.26
CA GLN A 313 4.21 -5.01 -15.61
C GLN A 313 4.44 -5.93 -16.81
N ILE A 314 5.07 -5.46 -17.88
CA ILE A 314 5.35 -6.27 -19.07
C ILE A 314 6.27 -7.44 -18.72
N ALA A 315 7.31 -7.22 -17.91
CA ALA A 315 8.23 -8.28 -17.49
C ALA A 315 7.51 -9.42 -16.74
N SER A 316 6.44 -9.13 -15.99
CA SER A 316 5.66 -10.16 -15.29
C SER A 316 4.96 -11.15 -16.24
N PHE A 317 4.70 -10.77 -17.50
CA PHE A 317 4.12 -11.61 -18.54
C PHE A 317 5.13 -12.44 -19.34
N LYS A 318 6.41 -12.40 -18.97
CA LYS A 318 7.51 -13.20 -19.55
C LYS A 318 7.65 -13.05 -21.08
N PRO A 319 7.90 -11.83 -21.58
CA PRO A 319 8.20 -11.64 -23.00
C PRO A 319 9.50 -12.38 -23.38
N CYS A 320 9.69 -12.71 -24.66
CA CYS A 320 10.90 -13.34 -25.17
C CYS A 320 12.14 -12.46 -24.94
N SER A 321 12.02 -11.17 -25.22
CA SER A 321 13.07 -10.20 -24.94
C SER A 321 12.52 -8.78 -24.84
N MET A 322 13.25 -7.93 -24.14
CA MET A 322 12.92 -6.51 -23.97
C MET A 322 14.11 -5.63 -24.41
N MET A 323 13.83 -4.55 -25.14
CA MET A 323 14.76 -3.47 -25.39
C MET A 323 14.24 -2.20 -24.73
N LEU A 324 15.02 -1.65 -23.80
CA LEU A 324 14.64 -0.53 -22.95
C LEU A 324 15.52 0.68 -23.29
N ILE A 325 14.89 1.73 -23.82
CA ILE A 325 15.58 2.91 -24.35
C ILE A 325 15.23 4.12 -23.49
N ASP A 326 16.26 4.80 -23.00
CA ASP A 326 16.12 6.11 -22.34
C ASP A 326 17.42 6.92 -22.54
N GLN A 327 17.31 8.25 -22.43
CA GLN A 327 18.47 9.14 -22.48
C GLN A 327 19.02 9.49 -21.09
N ALA A 328 18.28 9.23 -20.03
CA ALA A 328 18.66 9.52 -18.65
C ALA A 328 19.48 8.37 -18.06
N GLU A 329 20.77 8.58 -17.87
CA GLU A 329 21.75 7.53 -17.46
C GLU A 329 21.42 6.93 -16.10
N THR A 330 21.33 7.75 -15.04
CA THR A 330 21.15 7.28 -13.67
C THR A 330 19.85 6.50 -13.47
N PRO A 331 18.66 6.98 -13.88
CA PRO A 331 17.44 6.19 -13.78
C PRO A 331 17.47 4.93 -14.64
N GLN A 332 18.16 4.95 -15.79
CA GLN A 332 18.31 3.79 -16.66
C GLN A 332 19.20 2.71 -16.02
N HIS A 333 20.16 3.11 -15.19
CA HIS A 333 20.95 2.19 -14.38
C HIS A 333 20.08 1.45 -13.35
N ASP A 334 19.15 2.14 -12.71
CA ASP A 334 18.20 1.53 -11.77
C ASP A 334 17.31 0.48 -12.46
N ILE A 335 16.86 0.75 -13.68
CA ILE A 335 16.13 -0.22 -14.50
C ILE A 335 17.00 -1.45 -14.81
N LYS A 336 18.28 -1.26 -15.10
CA LYS A 336 19.21 -2.38 -15.33
C LYS A 336 19.32 -3.26 -14.08
N LEU A 337 19.45 -2.66 -12.90
CA LEU A 337 19.50 -3.40 -11.63
C LEU A 337 18.18 -4.12 -11.34
N LEU A 338 17.04 -3.48 -11.59
CA LEU A 338 15.71 -4.08 -11.46
C LEU A 338 15.59 -5.34 -12.31
N MET A 339 15.92 -5.27 -13.60
CA MET A 339 15.83 -6.40 -14.52
C MET A 339 16.77 -7.53 -14.11
N LYS A 340 18.02 -7.22 -13.76
CA LYS A 340 18.99 -8.21 -13.30
C LYS A 340 18.53 -8.95 -12.02
N ASN A 341 17.95 -8.23 -11.06
CA ASN A 341 17.65 -8.79 -9.74
C ASN A 341 16.27 -9.49 -9.70
N LYS A 342 15.27 -8.92 -10.39
CA LYS A 342 13.88 -9.39 -10.27
C LYS A 342 13.44 -10.26 -11.46
N TYR A 343 14.02 -10.06 -12.64
CA TYR A 343 13.64 -10.74 -13.87
C TYR A 343 14.86 -11.30 -14.64
N PRO A 344 15.73 -12.10 -13.99
CA PRO A 344 16.99 -12.57 -14.59
C PRO A 344 16.79 -13.44 -15.84
N ASP A 345 15.64 -14.09 -15.96
CA ASP A 345 15.34 -15.02 -17.06
C ASP A 345 14.92 -14.29 -18.35
N ILE A 346 14.65 -12.98 -18.30
CA ILE A 346 14.25 -12.20 -19.47
C ILE A 346 15.49 -11.61 -20.14
N LYS A 347 15.69 -11.91 -21.44
CA LYS A 347 16.74 -11.27 -22.22
C LYS A 347 16.44 -9.79 -22.39
N CYS A 348 17.18 -8.93 -21.66
CA CYS A 348 16.95 -7.49 -21.63
C CYS A 348 18.15 -6.73 -22.18
N THR A 349 17.93 -5.87 -23.17
CA THR A 349 18.93 -4.95 -23.73
C THR A 349 18.62 -3.54 -23.22
N ILE A 350 19.53 -2.98 -22.43
CA ILE A 350 19.44 -1.60 -21.91
C ILE A 350 20.21 -0.69 -22.85
N VAL A 351 19.55 0.34 -23.36
CA VAL A 351 20.13 1.27 -24.33
C VAL A 351 20.05 2.70 -23.81
N LEU A 352 21.19 3.34 -23.74
CA LEU A 352 21.29 4.77 -23.39
C LEU A 352 21.41 5.59 -24.68
N THR A 353 20.30 6.20 -25.11
CA THR A 353 20.25 7.06 -26.29
C THR A 353 18.99 7.93 -26.32
N SER A 354 19.05 9.07 -27.04
CA SER A 354 17.87 9.84 -27.39
C SER A 354 17.14 9.19 -28.58
N ILE A 355 15.82 9.23 -28.56
CA ILE A 355 14.95 8.80 -29.67
C ILE A 355 15.10 9.68 -30.92
N THR A 356 15.68 10.86 -30.79
CA THR A 356 15.94 11.80 -31.90
C THR A 356 17.16 11.43 -32.74
N LYS A 357 18.00 10.49 -32.27
CA LYS A 357 19.15 10.00 -33.02
C LYS A 357 18.74 8.94 -34.04
N GLN A 358 18.19 9.39 -35.18
CA GLN A 358 17.56 8.53 -36.18
C GLN A 358 18.45 7.35 -36.61
N SER A 359 19.71 7.58 -36.97
CA SER A 359 20.63 6.51 -37.42
C SER A 359 20.87 5.45 -36.33
N ARG A 360 20.95 5.89 -35.04
CA ARG A 360 21.09 4.98 -33.90
C ARG A 360 19.82 4.17 -33.68
N MET A 361 18.65 4.83 -33.73
CA MET A 361 17.35 4.17 -33.58
C MET A 361 17.11 3.16 -34.71
N GLU A 362 17.45 3.51 -35.95
CA GLU A 362 17.33 2.63 -37.09
C GLU A 362 18.16 1.35 -36.92
N LYS A 363 19.44 1.50 -36.48
CA LYS A 363 20.29 0.34 -36.17
C LYS A 363 19.64 -0.55 -35.11
N LEU A 364 19.10 0.02 -34.04
CA LEU A 364 18.44 -0.73 -32.97
C LEU A 364 17.21 -1.49 -33.46
N PHE A 365 16.36 -0.84 -34.27
CA PHE A 365 15.19 -1.50 -34.86
C PHE A 365 15.57 -2.61 -35.83
N SER A 366 16.60 -2.41 -36.66
CA SER A 366 17.06 -3.42 -37.63
C SER A 366 17.60 -4.69 -36.95
N GLU A 367 18.33 -4.52 -35.83
CA GLU A 367 18.91 -5.62 -35.06
C GLU A 367 17.89 -6.34 -34.15
N PHE A 368 17.02 -5.59 -33.49
CA PHE A 368 16.10 -6.13 -32.50
C PHE A 368 14.79 -6.65 -33.13
N ARG A 369 14.24 -5.94 -34.12
CA ARG A 369 12.96 -6.27 -34.77
C ARG A 369 11.83 -6.47 -33.75
N PRO A 370 11.36 -5.40 -33.08
CA PRO A 370 10.32 -5.50 -32.05
C PRO A 370 8.98 -5.93 -32.65
N ASP A 371 8.24 -6.81 -31.94
CA ASP A 371 6.85 -7.11 -32.23
C ASP A 371 5.93 -5.95 -31.79
N TYR A 372 6.22 -5.38 -30.61
CA TYR A 372 5.44 -4.28 -30.02
C TYR A 372 6.34 -3.17 -29.51
N VAL A 373 5.88 -1.92 -29.70
CA VAL A 373 6.53 -0.72 -29.21
C VAL A 373 5.60 0.02 -28.25
N PHE A 374 6.09 0.30 -27.05
CA PHE A 374 5.44 1.19 -26.08
C PHE A 374 6.24 2.48 -26.00
N HIS A 375 5.63 3.57 -26.48
CA HIS A 375 6.30 4.87 -26.62
C HIS A 375 5.92 5.80 -25.49
N ALA A 376 6.74 5.85 -24.42
CA ALA A 376 6.56 6.70 -23.25
C ALA A 376 7.60 7.85 -23.16
N ALA A 377 8.53 7.93 -24.12
CA ALA A 377 9.53 9.00 -24.15
C ALA A 377 8.90 10.33 -24.56
N ALA A 378 8.89 11.32 -23.67
CA ALA A 378 8.49 12.69 -23.95
C ALA A 378 8.98 13.63 -22.86
N TYR A 379 9.18 14.90 -23.19
CA TYR A 379 9.28 15.99 -22.22
C TYR A 379 7.86 16.40 -21.80
N LYS A 380 7.59 16.51 -20.49
CA LYS A 380 6.24 16.65 -19.93
C LYS A 380 6.00 17.91 -19.09
N HIS A 381 7.07 18.60 -18.68
CA HIS A 381 6.97 19.75 -17.79
C HIS A 381 6.55 21.00 -18.58
N VAL A 382 5.31 21.47 -18.35
CA VAL A 382 4.73 22.58 -19.06
C VAL A 382 5.62 23.83 -19.00
N PRO A 383 6.07 24.34 -17.83
CA PRO A 383 6.91 25.54 -17.79
C PRO A 383 8.22 25.39 -18.58
N MET A 384 8.86 24.21 -18.47
CA MET A 384 10.11 23.97 -19.19
C MET A 384 9.92 23.98 -20.71
N MET A 385 8.78 23.50 -21.20
CA MET A 385 8.50 23.48 -22.64
C MET A 385 8.01 24.84 -23.14
N GLU A 386 7.37 25.64 -22.30
CA GLU A 386 7.08 27.04 -22.61
C GLU A 386 8.37 27.86 -22.80
N ASP A 387 9.37 27.61 -21.98
CA ASP A 387 10.68 28.25 -22.09
C ASP A 387 11.57 27.65 -23.21
N ASN A 388 11.22 26.46 -23.73
CA ASN A 388 12.03 25.73 -24.71
C ASN A 388 11.19 25.05 -25.80
N PRO A 389 10.45 25.78 -26.64
CA PRO A 389 9.62 25.21 -27.70
C PRO A 389 10.39 24.33 -28.68
N SER A 390 11.60 24.73 -29.06
CA SER A 390 12.48 23.98 -29.96
C SER A 390 12.73 22.56 -29.41
N GLU A 391 13.08 22.42 -28.13
CA GLU A 391 13.32 21.14 -27.48
C GLU A 391 12.05 20.28 -27.42
N SER A 392 10.90 20.91 -27.21
CA SER A 392 9.60 20.23 -27.26
C SER A 392 9.35 19.59 -28.63
N ILE A 393 9.59 20.33 -29.70
CA ILE A 393 9.42 19.82 -31.08
C ILE A 393 10.44 18.74 -31.41
N GLN A 394 11.72 18.96 -31.10
CA GLN A 394 12.77 17.98 -31.39
C GLN A 394 12.54 16.68 -30.64
N ASN A 395 12.28 16.74 -29.33
CA ASN A 395 12.12 15.50 -28.55
C ASN A 395 10.76 14.85 -28.75
N ASN A 396 9.66 15.62 -28.61
CA ASN A 396 8.32 15.03 -28.61
C ASN A 396 7.84 14.74 -30.05
N VAL A 397 7.94 15.73 -30.96
CA VAL A 397 7.39 15.57 -32.32
C VAL A 397 8.34 14.76 -33.21
N TYR A 398 9.58 15.23 -33.38
CA TYR A 398 10.54 14.53 -34.21
C TYR A 398 10.89 13.14 -33.66
N GLY A 399 11.12 13.04 -32.35
CA GLY A 399 11.38 11.74 -31.72
C GLY A 399 10.25 10.74 -31.92
N THR A 400 8.98 11.15 -31.78
CA THR A 400 7.82 10.30 -32.06
C THR A 400 7.76 9.90 -33.53
N LYS A 401 7.97 10.85 -34.46
CA LYS A 401 8.03 10.58 -35.91
C LYS A 401 9.08 9.51 -36.23
N VAL A 402 10.30 9.64 -35.71
CA VAL A 402 11.38 8.66 -35.92
C VAL A 402 10.96 7.26 -35.46
N VAL A 403 10.40 7.13 -34.24
CA VAL A 403 10.02 5.82 -33.70
C VAL A 403 8.83 5.23 -34.46
N ALA A 404 7.84 6.07 -34.86
CA ALA A 404 6.68 5.64 -35.61
C ALA A 404 7.07 5.17 -37.03
N ASP A 405 7.88 5.93 -37.78
CA ASP A 405 8.33 5.57 -39.13
C ASP A 405 9.16 4.29 -39.11
N LEU A 406 10.05 4.12 -38.14
CA LEU A 406 10.82 2.89 -37.96
C LEU A 406 9.93 1.70 -37.58
N SER A 407 8.85 1.93 -36.84
CA SER A 407 7.88 0.87 -36.54
C SER A 407 7.22 0.34 -37.80
N VAL A 408 6.81 1.22 -38.70
CA VAL A 408 6.28 0.82 -40.01
C VAL A 408 7.35 0.10 -40.85
N LYS A 409 8.53 0.70 -40.99
CA LYS A 409 9.64 0.17 -41.79
C LYS A 409 10.06 -1.23 -41.38
N TYR A 410 10.02 -1.53 -40.08
CA TYR A 410 10.49 -2.82 -39.55
C TYR A 410 9.38 -3.78 -39.14
N GLY A 411 8.13 -3.51 -39.55
CA GLY A 411 6.99 -4.45 -39.43
C GLY A 411 6.54 -4.65 -37.98
N VAL A 412 6.58 -3.62 -37.15
CA VAL A 412 6.03 -3.66 -35.79
C VAL A 412 4.53 -3.90 -35.86
N LYS A 413 4.01 -4.88 -35.13
CA LYS A 413 2.58 -5.21 -35.16
C LYS A 413 1.73 -4.12 -34.53
N LYS A 414 2.20 -3.54 -33.41
CA LYS A 414 1.48 -2.51 -32.71
C LYS A 414 2.42 -1.50 -32.07
N PHE A 415 2.08 -0.22 -32.24
CA PHE A 415 2.73 0.92 -31.62
C PHE A 415 1.76 1.58 -30.66
N VAL A 416 2.06 1.59 -29.37
CA VAL A 416 1.23 2.19 -28.32
C VAL A 416 1.87 3.48 -27.85
N MET A 417 1.24 4.63 -28.14
CA MET A 417 1.71 5.94 -27.76
C MET A 417 1.04 6.42 -26.49
N ILE A 418 1.84 6.91 -25.56
CA ILE A 418 1.34 7.57 -24.34
C ILE A 418 1.18 9.07 -24.61
N SER A 419 -0.07 9.55 -24.45
CA SER A 419 -0.44 10.96 -24.53
C SER A 419 -1.01 11.49 -23.21
N THR A 420 -1.60 12.66 -23.23
CA THR A 420 -2.02 13.42 -22.04
C THR A 420 -3.34 14.14 -22.29
N ASP A 421 -4.07 14.44 -21.21
CA ASP A 421 -5.21 15.36 -21.18
C ASP A 421 -4.88 16.74 -21.74
N LYS A 422 -3.64 17.19 -21.60
CA LYS A 422 -3.16 18.51 -22.08
C LYS A 422 -3.04 18.63 -23.59
N ALA A 423 -3.16 17.52 -24.32
CA ALA A 423 -3.28 17.49 -25.77
C ALA A 423 -4.68 17.89 -26.26
N VAL A 424 -5.67 17.97 -25.35
CA VAL A 424 -7.04 18.39 -25.62
C VAL A 424 -7.15 19.91 -25.50
N ASN A 425 -7.60 20.61 -26.53
CA ASN A 425 -7.64 22.07 -26.56
C ASN A 425 -6.39 22.68 -25.91
N PRO A 426 -5.19 22.42 -26.46
CA PRO A 426 -3.95 22.74 -25.79
C PRO A 426 -3.81 24.22 -25.48
N THR A 427 -3.31 24.56 -24.29
CA THR A 427 -3.06 25.93 -23.86
C THR A 427 -1.57 26.23 -23.68
N ASN A 428 -0.74 25.27 -24.05
CA ASN A 428 0.70 25.30 -23.85
C ASN A 428 1.44 24.50 -24.92
N VAL A 429 2.72 24.81 -25.06
CA VAL A 429 3.63 24.19 -26.05
C VAL A 429 3.71 22.67 -25.85
N MET A 430 3.81 22.18 -24.60
CA MET A 430 3.90 20.75 -24.31
C MET A 430 2.64 20.00 -24.77
N GLY A 431 1.46 20.50 -24.42
CA GLY A 431 0.18 19.92 -24.83
C GLY A 431 0.02 19.93 -26.36
N CYS A 432 0.36 21.05 -27.00
CA CYS A 432 0.33 21.19 -28.46
C CYS A 432 1.30 20.19 -29.13
N SER A 433 2.53 20.05 -28.64
CA SER A 433 3.49 19.06 -29.17
C SER A 433 2.96 17.63 -29.11
N LYS A 434 2.27 17.27 -28.05
CA LYS A 434 1.62 15.93 -27.90
C LYS A 434 0.44 15.77 -28.85
N ARG A 435 -0.35 16.86 -29.06
CA ARG A 435 -1.42 16.85 -30.07
C ARG A 435 -0.90 16.64 -31.48
N ILE A 436 0.21 17.28 -31.85
CA ILE A 436 0.89 17.07 -33.14
C ILE A 436 1.33 15.61 -33.29
N CYS A 437 1.86 14.98 -32.22
CA CYS A 437 2.21 13.56 -32.22
C CYS A 437 0.98 12.67 -32.49
N GLU A 438 -0.18 12.99 -31.86
CA GLU A 438 -1.44 12.25 -32.11
C GLU A 438 -1.89 12.39 -33.56
N ILE A 439 -1.89 13.61 -34.10
CA ILE A 439 -2.26 13.88 -35.50
C ILE A 439 -1.36 13.07 -36.45
N TYR A 440 -0.03 13.08 -36.20
CA TYR A 440 0.92 12.33 -37.01
C TYR A 440 0.65 10.81 -37.01
N THR A 441 0.52 10.23 -35.82
CA THR A 441 0.33 8.78 -35.68
C THR A 441 -1.01 8.30 -36.25
N GLN A 442 -2.07 9.13 -36.17
CA GLN A 442 -3.36 8.84 -36.78
C GLN A 442 -3.30 8.92 -38.30
N ALA A 443 -2.76 10.00 -38.86
CA ALA A 443 -2.60 10.14 -40.32
C ALA A 443 -1.73 9.03 -40.91
N LEU A 444 -0.65 8.63 -40.20
CA LEU A 444 0.20 7.53 -40.62
C LEU A 444 -0.55 6.19 -40.60
N ASN A 445 -1.33 5.92 -39.53
CA ASN A 445 -2.14 4.71 -39.42
C ASN A 445 -3.14 4.58 -40.59
N GLU A 446 -3.82 5.69 -40.89
CA GLU A 446 -4.79 5.72 -42.00
C GLU A 446 -4.13 5.50 -43.34
N LYS A 447 -3.00 6.15 -43.61
CA LYS A 447 -2.22 5.93 -44.83
C LYS A 447 -1.82 4.48 -45.02
N ILE A 448 -1.19 3.84 -44.03
CA ILE A 448 -0.72 2.47 -44.16
C ILE A 448 -1.87 1.48 -44.29
N LEU A 449 -3.01 1.75 -43.63
CA LEU A 449 -4.22 0.93 -43.78
C LEU A 449 -4.81 1.04 -45.22
N ASN A 450 -4.86 2.27 -45.77
CA ASN A 450 -5.29 2.49 -47.15
C ASN A 450 -4.34 1.85 -48.16
N ASP A 451 -3.02 1.99 -47.99
CA ASP A 451 -2.01 1.37 -48.84
C ASP A 451 -2.14 -0.17 -48.81
N TYR A 452 -2.42 -0.77 -47.64
CA TYR A 452 -2.64 -2.20 -47.48
C TYR A 452 -3.93 -2.66 -48.20
N ASN A 453 -5.04 -1.97 -47.99
CA ASN A 453 -6.34 -2.29 -48.57
C ASN A 453 -6.34 -2.17 -50.10
N ASN A 454 -5.56 -1.23 -50.63
CA ASN A 454 -5.40 -1.02 -52.09
C ASN A 454 -4.37 -1.96 -52.75
N GLY A 455 -3.85 -2.94 -51.99
CA GLY A 455 -2.90 -3.94 -52.51
C GLY A 455 -1.48 -3.41 -52.72
N GLY A 456 -1.16 -2.21 -52.22
CA GLY A 456 0.18 -1.62 -52.31
C GLY A 456 1.21 -2.27 -51.36
N MET A 457 0.75 -2.93 -50.32
CA MET A 457 1.58 -3.74 -49.40
C MET A 457 1.25 -5.23 -49.58
N ARG A 458 2.23 -6.03 -49.99
CA ARG A 458 2.12 -7.50 -50.03
C ARG A 458 2.83 -8.05 -48.80
N GLY A 459 2.10 -8.72 -47.88
CA GLY A 459 2.72 -9.36 -46.72
C GLY A 459 1.90 -9.32 -45.44
N GLU A 460 2.58 -9.15 -44.31
CA GLU A 460 1.96 -9.11 -42.95
C GLU A 460 1.03 -7.90 -42.78
N ALA A 461 0.07 -8.03 -41.85
CA ALA A 461 -0.86 -6.96 -41.51
C ALA A 461 -0.13 -5.66 -41.12
N PRO A 462 -0.68 -4.49 -41.48
CA PRO A 462 -0.02 -3.20 -41.22
C PRO A 462 0.13 -2.93 -39.72
N THR A 463 1.14 -2.11 -39.38
CA THR A 463 1.33 -1.62 -38.00
C THR A 463 0.09 -0.91 -37.52
N GLN A 464 -0.40 -1.29 -36.35
CA GLN A 464 -1.54 -0.63 -35.67
C GLN A 464 -1.03 0.43 -34.72
N PHE A 465 -1.45 1.68 -34.90
CA PHE A 465 -1.11 2.79 -34.00
C PHE A 465 -2.24 3.01 -33.01
N VAL A 466 -1.94 2.90 -31.73
CA VAL A 466 -2.87 3.09 -30.61
C VAL A 466 -2.38 4.23 -29.76
N THR A 467 -3.22 5.22 -29.48
CA THR A 467 -2.91 6.34 -28.60
C THR A 467 -3.71 6.22 -27.32
N THR A 468 -3.08 6.54 -26.18
CA THR A 468 -3.74 6.56 -24.86
C THR A 468 -3.62 7.94 -24.23
N ARG A 469 -4.75 8.51 -23.79
CA ARG A 469 -4.81 9.80 -23.06
C ARG A 469 -5.23 9.58 -21.63
N PHE A 470 -4.50 10.16 -20.71
CA PHE A 470 -4.87 10.23 -19.29
C PHE A 470 -4.27 11.49 -18.65
N GLY A 471 -4.81 11.89 -17.51
CA GLY A 471 -4.39 13.08 -16.77
C GLY A 471 -3.15 12.86 -15.92
N ASN A 472 -3.07 13.55 -14.79
CA ASN A 472 -1.90 13.47 -13.94
C ASN A 472 -1.81 12.10 -13.25
N VAL A 473 -0.59 11.60 -13.08
CA VAL A 473 -0.33 10.40 -12.32
C VAL A 473 0.34 10.74 -10.98
N LEU A 474 -0.11 10.06 -9.93
CA LEU A 474 0.34 10.31 -8.57
C LEU A 474 1.79 9.85 -8.36
N GLY A 475 2.54 10.65 -7.62
CA GLY A 475 3.92 10.29 -7.23
C GLY A 475 4.92 10.29 -8.39
N SER A 476 4.55 10.78 -9.58
CA SER A 476 5.50 10.88 -10.69
C SER A 476 6.59 11.92 -10.39
N THR A 477 7.80 11.66 -10.85
CA THR A 477 8.96 12.54 -10.66
C THR A 477 8.66 13.97 -11.12
N GLY A 478 8.92 14.95 -10.24
CA GLY A 478 8.67 16.37 -10.48
C GLY A 478 7.18 16.79 -10.43
N SER A 479 6.27 15.92 -9.98
CA SER A 479 4.86 16.26 -9.79
C SER A 479 4.60 16.99 -8.47
N VAL A 480 3.35 17.41 -8.26
CA VAL A 480 2.93 18.24 -7.12
C VAL A 480 3.14 17.56 -5.77
N ILE A 481 2.90 16.25 -5.65
CA ILE A 481 3.05 15.53 -4.37
C ILE A 481 4.51 15.50 -3.89
N PRO A 482 5.51 15.05 -4.66
CA PRO A 482 6.91 15.14 -4.26
C PRO A 482 7.38 16.58 -3.96
N LEU A 483 6.84 17.57 -4.68
CA LEU A 483 7.15 18.97 -4.40
C LEU A 483 6.62 19.39 -3.02
N PHE A 484 5.36 19.08 -2.71
CA PHE A 484 4.76 19.38 -1.41
C PHE A 484 5.48 18.67 -0.26
N GLU A 485 5.82 17.38 -0.43
CA GLU A 485 6.61 16.64 0.57
C GLU A 485 7.96 17.31 0.85
N LYS A 486 8.66 17.77 -0.20
CA LYS A 486 9.92 18.48 -0.05
C LYS A 486 9.74 19.81 0.68
N GLN A 487 8.70 20.59 0.33
CA GLN A 487 8.40 21.87 0.95
C GLN A 487 7.99 21.68 2.43
N ILE A 488 7.15 20.71 2.74
CA ILE A 488 6.75 20.40 4.11
C ILE A 488 7.96 19.97 4.96
N LYS A 489 8.81 19.08 4.44
CA LYS A 489 10.05 18.67 5.12
C LYS A 489 11.02 19.83 5.36
N ALA A 490 11.00 20.85 4.49
CA ALA A 490 11.80 22.07 4.64
C ALA A 490 11.19 23.09 5.61
N GLY A 491 10.01 22.83 6.19
CA GLY A 491 9.31 23.76 7.08
C GLY A 491 8.38 24.75 6.36
N GLY A 492 8.11 24.54 5.08
CA GLY A 492 7.21 25.38 4.26
C GLY A 492 7.88 26.60 3.62
N PRO A 493 7.09 27.51 3.00
CA PRO A 493 5.67 27.33 2.74
C PRO A 493 5.40 26.30 1.63
N VAL A 494 4.18 25.74 1.60
CA VAL A 494 3.68 24.95 0.48
C VAL A 494 3.10 25.91 -0.57
N THR A 495 3.57 25.81 -1.82
CA THR A 495 3.17 26.69 -2.90
C THR A 495 2.10 26.06 -3.78
N VAL A 496 0.94 26.72 -3.90
CA VAL A 496 -0.18 26.33 -4.77
C VAL A 496 -0.41 27.47 -5.76
N THR A 497 -0.65 27.15 -7.02
CA THR A 497 -0.76 28.18 -8.06
C THR A 497 -2.08 28.96 -7.98
N ASP A 498 -3.19 28.28 -7.65
CA ASP A 498 -4.49 28.94 -7.48
C ASP A 498 -5.34 28.17 -6.45
N PRO A 499 -6.14 28.83 -5.59
CA PRO A 499 -6.99 28.16 -4.60
C PRO A 499 -8.05 27.25 -5.21
N ASN A 500 -8.48 27.51 -6.44
CA ASN A 500 -9.54 26.76 -7.13
C ASN A 500 -9.02 25.77 -8.17
N ILE A 501 -7.70 25.63 -8.30
CA ILE A 501 -7.12 24.72 -9.27
C ILE A 501 -7.47 23.27 -8.94
N ILE A 502 -7.99 22.55 -9.93
CA ILE A 502 -8.32 21.13 -9.81
C ILE A 502 -7.51 20.30 -10.80
N ARG A 503 -7.22 19.07 -10.42
CA ARG A 503 -6.56 18.08 -11.27
C ARG A 503 -7.16 16.72 -11.06
N PHE A 504 -7.20 15.95 -12.14
CA PHE A 504 -7.49 14.52 -12.08
C PHE A 504 -6.21 13.76 -11.74
N PHE A 505 -6.35 12.72 -10.94
CA PHE A 505 -5.23 11.88 -10.56
C PHE A 505 -5.53 10.39 -10.76
N MET A 506 -4.53 9.66 -11.23
CA MET A 506 -4.54 8.22 -11.36
C MET A 506 -3.25 7.63 -10.79
N LEU A 507 -3.27 6.40 -10.28
CA LEU A 507 -2.02 5.71 -9.92
C LEU A 507 -1.23 5.34 -11.16
N ILE A 508 0.10 5.38 -11.06
CA ILE A 508 0.99 4.93 -12.15
C ILE A 508 0.72 3.48 -12.53
N PRO A 509 0.60 2.49 -11.59
CA PRO A 509 0.25 1.12 -11.94
C PRO A 509 -1.11 0.97 -12.62
N GLU A 510 -2.10 1.78 -12.20
CA GLU A 510 -3.43 1.81 -12.79
C GLU A 510 -3.39 2.31 -14.23
N ALA A 511 -2.74 3.44 -14.49
CA ALA A 511 -2.56 3.97 -15.84
C ALA A 511 -1.86 2.94 -16.76
N CYS A 512 -0.81 2.28 -16.28
CA CYS A 512 -0.08 1.29 -17.06
C CYS A 512 -0.93 0.05 -17.37
N LYS A 513 -1.77 -0.42 -16.44
CA LYS A 513 -2.73 -1.51 -16.70
C LYS A 513 -3.70 -1.15 -17.83
N LEU A 514 -4.27 0.06 -17.80
CA LEU A 514 -5.17 0.54 -18.85
C LEU A 514 -4.46 0.74 -20.19
N VAL A 515 -3.19 1.16 -20.19
CA VAL A 515 -2.36 1.24 -21.42
C VAL A 515 -2.16 -0.14 -22.03
N LEU A 516 -1.88 -1.16 -21.22
CA LEU A 516 -1.75 -2.55 -21.69
C LEU A 516 -3.07 -3.08 -22.25
N GLU A 517 -4.18 -2.80 -21.58
CA GLU A 517 -5.52 -3.17 -22.00
C GLU A 517 -5.89 -2.50 -23.35
N ALA A 518 -5.67 -1.18 -23.47
CA ALA A 518 -5.85 -0.44 -24.71
C ALA A 518 -4.94 -0.96 -25.84
N GLY A 519 -3.68 -1.25 -25.52
CA GLY A 519 -2.74 -1.87 -26.45
C GLY A 519 -3.18 -3.25 -26.91
N THR A 520 -3.81 -4.04 -26.06
CA THR A 520 -4.30 -5.39 -26.40
C THR A 520 -5.49 -5.32 -27.35
N HIS A 521 -6.49 -4.52 -27.05
CA HIS A 521 -7.77 -4.49 -27.74
C HIS A 521 -7.86 -3.47 -28.90
N GLY A 522 -6.97 -2.47 -28.94
CA GLY A 522 -6.95 -1.46 -30.01
C GLY A 522 -6.69 -2.09 -31.38
N LYS A 523 -7.35 -1.56 -32.40
CA LYS A 523 -7.30 -2.03 -33.79
C LYS A 523 -6.46 -1.14 -34.72
N GLY A 524 -6.04 0.03 -34.19
CA GLY A 524 -5.26 1.05 -34.89
C GLY A 524 -6.10 2.26 -35.30
N GLY A 525 -5.52 3.46 -35.09
CA GLY A 525 -6.17 4.75 -35.34
C GLY A 525 -6.96 5.31 -34.17
N GLU A 526 -7.18 4.51 -33.08
CA GLU A 526 -7.98 4.96 -31.94
C GLU A 526 -7.15 5.82 -30.97
N ILE A 527 -7.84 6.77 -30.35
CA ILE A 527 -7.39 7.46 -29.13
C ILE A 527 -8.24 6.97 -27.96
N PHE A 528 -7.65 6.21 -27.08
CA PHE A 528 -8.28 5.72 -25.85
C PHE A 528 -8.13 6.75 -24.75
N VAL A 529 -9.24 7.19 -24.20
CA VAL A 529 -9.32 8.17 -23.10
C VAL A 529 -9.72 7.46 -21.83
N PHE A 530 -8.89 7.61 -20.78
CA PHE A 530 -9.14 6.92 -19.53
C PHE A 530 -10.02 7.76 -18.61
N ASP A 531 -10.98 7.11 -17.94
CA ASP A 531 -11.79 7.69 -16.89
C ASP A 531 -10.91 7.96 -15.67
N MET A 532 -10.70 9.23 -15.37
CA MET A 532 -9.82 9.70 -14.31
C MET A 532 -10.51 9.77 -12.94
N GLY A 533 -11.80 9.40 -12.85
CA GLY A 533 -12.59 9.54 -11.61
C GLY A 533 -12.85 10.98 -11.24
N GLU A 534 -12.99 11.25 -9.93
CA GLU A 534 -13.32 12.57 -9.41
C GLU A 534 -12.10 13.51 -9.40
N PRO A 535 -12.29 14.80 -9.75
CA PRO A 535 -11.22 15.77 -9.70
C PRO A 535 -10.89 16.17 -8.26
N VAL A 536 -9.61 16.44 -8.00
CA VAL A 536 -9.11 16.84 -6.69
C VAL A 536 -8.63 18.28 -6.70
N ARG A 537 -9.09 19.09 -5.74
CA ARG A 537 -8.60 20.46 -5.53
C ARG A 537 -7.19 20.40 -4.94
N ILE A 538 -6.24 21.08 -5.58
CA ILE A 538 -4.82 21.02 -5.17
C ILE A 538 -4.59 21.69 -3.79
N ALA A 539 -5.37 22.71 -3.45
CA ALA A 539 -5.32 23.33 -2.12
C ALA A 539 -5.72 22.33 -1.00
N ASP A 540 -6.79 21.54 -1.23
CA ASP A 540 -7.24 20.52 -0.26
C ASP A 540 -6.19 19.39 -0.12
N LEU A 541 -5.59 18.99 -1.25
CA LEU A 541 -4.46 18.06 -1.26
C LEU A 541 -3.30 18.56 -0.40
N ALA A 542 -2.91 19.84 -0.56
CA ALA A 542 -1.87 20.48 0.22
C ALA A 542 -2.19 20.49 1.73
N HIS A 543 -3.42 20.87 2.10
CA HIS A 543 -3.90 20.85 3.48
C HIS A 543 -3.79 19.45 4.10
N ARG A 544 -4.30 18.43 3.41
CA ARG A 544 -4.23 17.03 3.89
C ARG A 544 -2.78 16.54 4.04
N MET A 545 -1.89 16.91 3.13
CA MET A 545 -0.48 16.53 3.22
C MET A 545 0.23 17.19 4.42
N ILE A 546 -0.03 18.47 4.69
CA ILE A 546 0.50 19.17 5.87
C ILE A 546 0.02 18.48 7.14
N GLN A 547 -1.28 18.22 7.27
CA GLN A 547 -1.88 17.56 8.42
C GLN A 547 -1.31 16.15 8.65
N LEU A 548 -1.23 15.33 7.59
CA LEU A 548 -0.65 13.98 7.68
C LEU A 548 0.82 13.96 8.09
N SER A 549 1.57 15.00 7.72
CA SER A 549 2.99 15.13 8.10
C SER A 549 3.19 15.45 9.58
N GLY A 550 2.15 15.93 10.27
CA GLY A 550 2.22 16.46 11.65
C GLY A 550 2.92 17.82 11.76
N ALA A 551 3.20 18.49 10.66
CA ALA A 551 3.85 19.80 10.64
C ALA A 551 2.87 20.89 11.13
N LYS A 552 3.23 21.63 12.20
CA LYS A 552 2.31 22.56 12.87
C LYS A 552 2.30 23.97 12.28
N ASP A 553 3.36 24.43 11.60
CA ASP A 553 3.51 25.84 11.21
C ASP A 553 3.69 26.05 9.69
N VAL A 554 3.39 25.04 8.90
CA VAL A 554 3.51 25.11 7.43
C VAL A 554 2.28 25.80 6.82
N LYS A 555 2.50 26.95 6.17
CA LYS A 555 1.45 27.73 5.51
C LYS A 555 1.38 27.40 4.02
N ILE A 556 0.19 27.53 3.43
CA ILE A 556 0.00 27.49 1.98
C ILE A 556 0.09 28.94 1.45
N VAL A 557 0.85 29.11 0.36
CA VAL A 557 1.01 30.38 -0.34
C VAL A 557 0.55 30.21 -1.79
N TYR A 558 -0.29 31.12 -2.26
CA TYR A 558 -0.77 31.13 -3.64
C TYR A 558 0.14 31.99 -4.51
N THR A 559 0.63 31.41 -5.61
CA THR A 559 1.68 32.03 -6.45
C THR A 559 1.17 32.62 -7.76
N GLY A 560 -0.09 32.39 -8.11
CA GLY A 560 -0.65 32.66 -9.44
C GLY A 560 -0.41 31.50 -10.42
N LEU A 561 -1.25 31.43 -11.47
CA LEU A 561 -1.12 30.40 -12.51
C LEU A 561 0.19 30.63 -13.29
N ARG A 562 0.85 29.51 -13.63
CA ARG A 562 2.08 29.51 -14.42
C ARG A 562 1.77 29.66 -15.92
N PRO A 563 2.75 30.06 -16.74
CA PRO A 563 2.60 30.07 -18.19
C PRO A 563 2.09 28.70 -18.71
N GLY A 564 1.05 28.76 -19.56
CA GLY A 564 0.43 27.55 -20.14
C GLY A 564 -0.46 26.73 -19.21
N GLU A 565 -0.62 27.12 -17.93
CA GLU A 565 -1.39 26.35 -16.95
C GLU A 565 -2.89 26.66 -17.03
N LYS A 566 -3.73 25.59 -17.15
CA LYS A 566 -5.20 25.66 -17.05
C LYS A 566 -5.65 25.63 -15.60
N LEU A 567 -6.72 26.35 -15.27
CA LEU A 567 -7.40 26.23 -13.98
C LEU A 567 -8.08 24.84 -13.86
N TYR A 568 -8.71 24.38 -14.94
CA TYR A 568 -9.39 23.10 -15.08
C TYR A 568 -8.83 22.35 -16.28
N GLU A 569 -8.45 21.07 -16.10
CA GLU A 569 -8.01 20.21 -17.20
C GLU A 569 -9.22 19.51 -17.82
N GLU A 570 -9.21 19.38 -19.14
CA GLU A 570 -10.24 18.69 -19.92
C GLU A 570 -9.69 17.32 -20.37
N VAL A 571 -10.46 16.27 -20.16
CA VAL A 571 -10.08 14.92 -20.63
C VAL A 571 -10.48 14.73 -22.09
N LEU A 572 -11.51 15.45 -22.55
CA LEU A 572 -12.09 15.42 -23.89
C LEU A 572 -12.23 16.84 -24.44
N GLY A 573 -12.04 17.04 -25.75
CA GLY A 573 -12.34 18.29 -26.43
C GLY A 573 -13.84 18.47 -26.66
N ASN A 574 -14.28 19.74 -26.76
CA ASN A 574 -15.68 20.09 -27.02
C ASN A 574 -16.26 19.49 -28.33
N ALA A 575 -15.40 19.16 -29.30
CA ALA A 575 -15.77 18.57 -30.59
C ALA A 575 -15.59 17.03 -30.64
N GLU A 576 -15.07 16.43 -29.56
CA GLU A 576 -14.81 15.00 -29.51
C GLU A 576 -15.98 14.26 -28.83
N ASP A 577 -16.85 13.66 -29.61
CA ASP A 577 -17.77 12.64 -29.11
C ASP A 577 -17.00 11.38 -28.71
N THR A 578 -17.45 10.68 -27.69
CA THR A 578 -16.88 9.39 -27.30
C THR A 578 -17.76 8.23 -27.68
N LEU A 579 -17.11 7.14 -28.05
CA LEU A 579 -17.73 5.82 -28.19
C LEU A 579 -17.39 4.95 -26.98
N PRO A 580 -18.32 4.07 -26.56
CA PRO A 580 -17.99 3.06 -25.54
C PRO A 580 -16.91 2.13 -26.06
N SER A 581 -16.04 1.67 -25.15
CA SER A 581 -15.00 0.69 -25.46
C SER A 581 -15.29 -0.67 -24.81
N PHE A 582 -14.35 -1.60 -24.96
CA PHE A 582 -14.34 -2.92 -24.32
C PHE A 582 -14.21 -2.84 -22.78
N HIS A 583 -13.80 -1.71 -22.22
CA HIS A 583 -13.56 -1.54 -20.77
C HIS A 583 -14.30 -0.31 -20.22
N LYS A 584 -14.95 -0.44 -19.03
CA LYS A 584 -15.76 0.62 -18.42
C LYS A 584 -14.99 1.93 -18.14
N LYS A 585 -13.70 1.81 -17.85
CA LYS A 585 -12.79 2.94 -17.56
C LYS A 585 -12.06 3.49 -18.79
N ILE A 586 -12.39 3.00 -19.98
CA ILE A 586 -11.78 3.43 -21.24
C ILE A 586 -12.90 3.87 -22.18
N ARG A 587 -12.75 5.00 -22.83
CA ARG A 587 -13.58 5.49 -23.92
C ARG A 587 -12.74 5.68 -25.16
N ILE A 588 -13.35 5.66 -26.34
CA ILE A 588 -12.68 5.92 -27.61
C ILE A 588 -13.12 7.32 -28.05
N ALA A 589 -12.16 8.24 -28.23
CA ALA A 589 -12.45 9.55 -28.79
C ALA A 589 -12.74 9.41 -30.30
N LYS A 590 -13.78 10.08 -30.77
CA LYS A 590 -13.95 10.30 -32.22
C LYS A 590 -12.95 11.36 -32.65
N VAL A 591 -12.16 11.02 -33.65
CA VAL A 591 -11.08 11.87 -34.12
C VAL A 591 -11.35 12.35 -35.54
N LYS A 592 -10.75 13.49 -35.88
CA LYS A 592 -10.80 14.06 -37.22
C LYS A 592 -9.86 13.26 -38.14
N GLU A 593 -10.29 13.04 -39.38
CA GLU A 593 -9.44 12.47 -40.41
C GLU A 593 -8.42 13.50 -40.91
N TYR A 594 -7.21 13.07 -41.18
CA TYR A 594 -6.09 13.91 -41.60
C TYR A 594 -5.43 13.34 -42.89
N ASP A 595 -5.16 14.19 -43.87
CA ASP A 595 -4.32 13.80 -45.01
C ASP A 595 -2.85 13.68 -44.57
N PHE A 596 -2.30 12.47 -44.75
CA PHE A 596 -0.93 12.18 -44.31
C PHE A 596 0.12 13.04 -45.01
N ASN A 597 -0.02 13.30 -46.30
CA ASN A 597 1.00 14.01 -47.07
C ASN A 597 1.07 15.49 -46.61
N GLN A 598 -0.10 16.10 -46.40
CA GLN A 598 -0.18 17.42 -45.84
C GLN A 598 0.42 17.49 -44.44
N VAL A 599 -0.05 16.62 -43.51
CA VAL A 599 0.43 16.58 -42.11
C VAL A 599 1.94 16.32 -42.03
N SER A 600 2.45 15.34 -42.80
CA SER A 600 3.89 15.04 -42.79
C SER A 600 4.72 16.22 -43.30
N SER A 601 4.26 16.92 -44.35
CA SER A 601 4.95 18.11 -44.88
C SER A 601 4.99 19.27 -43.89
N GLU A 602 3.85 19.53 -43.22
CA GLU A 602 3.75 20.60 -42.21
C GLU A 602 4.61 20.31 -40.97
N ILE A 603 4.65 19.04 -40.55
CA ILE A 603 5.49 18.58 -39.42
C ILE A 603 6.99 18.64 -39.80
N ASP A 604 7.37 18.28 -41.02
CA ASP A 604 8.75 18.38 -41.49
C ASP A 604 9.22 19.83 -41.52
N GLN A 605 8.35 20.77 -41.98
CA GLN A 605 8.61 22.23 -41.90
C GLN A 605 8.80 22.68 -40.46
N LEU A 606 7.94 22.23 -39.52
CA LEU A 606 8.06 22.57 -38.11
C LEU A 606 9.36 22.03 -37.48
N ILE A 607 9.77 20.82 -37.84
CA ILE A 607 11.03 20.20 -37.37
C ILE A 607 12.24 21.01 -37.85
N GLU A 608 12.23 21.45 -39.14
CA GLU A 608 13.31 22.28 -39.66
C GLU A 608 13.31 23.68 -38.98
N LEU A 609 12.13 24.26 -38.81
CA LEU A 609 12.01 25.57 -38.13
C LEU A 609 12.49 25.50 -36.67
N ALA A 610 12.28 24.36 -35.99
CA ALA A 610 12.76 24.16 -34.60
C ALA A 610 14.28 24.18 -34.50
N LYS A 611 15.04 23.96 -35.58
CA LYS A 611 16.51 24.07 -35.58
C LYS A 611 17.00 25.54 -35.59
N SER A 612 16.13 26.48 -35.93
CA SER A 612 16.46 27.92 -35.93
C SER A 612 16.46 28.55 -34.56
N PHE A 613 15.85 27.90 -33.56
CA PHE A 613 15.60 28.43 -32.20
C PHE A 613 14.80 29.74 -32.17
N ASP A 614 14.04 30.06 -33.24
CA ASP A 614 13.08 31.15 -33.25
C ASP A 614 11.76 30.69 -32.64
N GLU A 615 11.64 30.87 -31.34
CA GLU A 615 10.52 30.36 -30.53
C GLU A 615 9.16 30.87 -31.01
N MET A 616 9.09 32.17 -31.42
CA MET A 616 7.86 32.77 -31.89
C MET A 616 7.39 32.16 -33.21
N SER A 617 8.29 31.94 -34.14
CA SER A 617 8.00 31.29 -35.42
C SER A 617 7.62 29.82 -35.24
N ILE A 618 8.31 29.12 -34.33
CA ILE A 618 7.98 27.71 -33.96
C ILE A 618 6.55 27.64 -33.45
N VAL A 619 6.19 28.44 -32.45
CA VAL A 619 4.86 28.39 -31.83
C VAL A 619 3.77 28.87 -32.82
N ARG A 620 4.06 29.85 -33.70
CA ARG A 620 3.15 30.21 -34.78
C ARG A 620 2.85 29.00 -35.68
N LYS A 621 3.88 28.29 -36.12
CA LYS A 621 3.71 27.07 -36.94
C LYS A 621 2.97 25.95 -36.18
N MET A 622 3.19 25.82 -34.89
CA MET A 622 2.42 24.88 -34.06
C MET A 622 0.91 25.21 -34.08
N LYS A 623 0.55 26.51 -33.99
CA LYS A 623 -0.86 26.97 -34.04
C LYS A 623 -1.48 26.76 -35.43
N GLU A 624 -0.71 26.86 -36.52
CA GLU A 624 -1.19 26.55 -37.87
C GLU A 624 -1.55 25.05 -37.99
N ILE A 625 -0.73 24.17 -37.42
CA ILE A 625 -0.99 22.70 -37.44
C ILE A 625 -2.13 22.33 -36.49
N VAL A 626 -2.24 23.04 -35.35
CA VAL A 626 -3.23 22.78 -34.29
C VAL A 626 -4.02 24.05 -34.02
N PRO A 627 -5.06 24.37 -34.84
CA PRO A 627 -5.84 25.59 -34.70
C PRO A 627 -6.54 25.77 -33.35
N GLU A 628 -6.83 24.66 -32.66
CA GLU A 628 -7.40 24.67 -31.30
C GLU A 628 -6.38 25.05 -30.20
N TYR A 629 -5.11 25.28 -30.52
CA TYR A 629 -4.10 25.72 -29.56
C TYR A 629 -4.25 27.23 -29.27
N ILE A 630 -4.77 27.55 -28.08
CA ILE A 630 -4.90 28.92 -27.56
C ILE A 630 -4.03 29.05 -26.32
N SER A 631 -2.99 29.90 -26.40
CA SER A 631 -2.03 30.06 -25.29
C SER A 631 -2.66 30.72 -24.08
N GLN A 632 -2.40 30.24 -22.88
CA GLN A 632 -2.86 30.85 -21.63
C GLN A 632 -1.68 31.27 -20.75
N ASN A 633 -1.75 32.48 -20.20
CA ASN A 633 -0.72 33.04 -19.32
C ASN A 633 0.71 32.98 -19.90
N SER A 634 0.85 33.00 -21.23
CA SER A 634 2.13 32.81 -21.94
C SER A 634 2.45 33.98 -22.81
N VAL A 635 3.72 34.21 -23.08
CA VAL A 635 4.18 35.23 -24.07
C VAL A 635 3.65 34.95 -25.48
N TYR A 636 3.27 33.70 -25.75
CA TYR A 636 2.73 33.27 -27.04
C TYR A 636 1.25 33.63 -27.24
N SER A 637 0.57 34.19 -26.22
CA SER A 637 -0.82 34.67 -26.35
C SER A 637 -0.94 35.78 -27.38
N GLN A 638 0.12 36.52 -27.65
CA GLN A 638 0.14 37.54 -28.73
C GLN A 638 -0.05 36.96 -30.15
N LEU A 639 0.18 35.63 -30.31
CA LEU A 639 -0.03 34.94 -31.58
C LEU A 639 -1.50 34.50 -31.77
N ASP A 640 -2.34 34.58 -30.73
CA ASP A 640 -3.77 34.17 -30.78
C ASP A 640 -4.65 35.21 -31.46
N THR A 641 -4.19 36.45 -31.58
CA THR A 641 -4.97 37.59 -32.15
C THR A 641 -4.95 37.64 -33.66
N HIS A 642 -4.28 36.71 -34.32
CA HIS A 642 -4.10 36.68 -35.79
C HIS A 642 -4.64 35.41 -36.46
N LEU A 643 -5.41 34.59 -35.75
CA LEU A 643 -6.16 33.43 -36.24
C LEU A 643 -7.67 33.71 -36.14
#